data_ce7d5096a021f8b4fe7d1d69770c998b
#
_entry.id   ce7d5096a021f8b4fe7d1d69770c998b
#
_cell.length_a   1.000
_cell.length_b   1.000
_cell.length_c   1.000
_cell.angle_alpha   90.00
_cell.angle_beta   90.00
_cell.angle_gamma   90.00
#
_symmetry.space_group_name_H-M   'P 1'
#
loop_
_entity.id
_entity.type
_entity.pdbx_description
1 polymer ?
#
loop_
_entity_poly.entity_id
_entity_poly.type
_entity_poly.pdbx_seq_one_letter_code
_entity_poly.pdbx_strand_id
1 'polypeptide(L)'
;VSRLNDLIRQVGRKDEVLASDLQREVAALADRRSFGLNFERHVPEAVELPGRPVRRGDKVRILPPRGQARTAADERLWRVTRTSAGEAEVEVAPLDDDSDDARTTVTREDLVVVAEFRDPIYPGLVSTGTVERGGDKPFHTVINAENYHALQALLFTHRGKVDAIYIDPPYNSGARDWKYNNDYVEGDDLYRHSKWLAMMERRLLLAKELLNPDDSVLIVTIDEKEYLRLGLLLEQVLPDAKIQMISTVINPTGAVRGSSFARSDEYIFIASYGVTGAPRVSRSWSKDGHATSSAAPAEPYWRNLRRSGSNSLRSDRPNLYYALRVDPSTGRVSTDGPGDEVLPIRPDGKDGYWQVSAAALPSLLGAGFVRSRRHRGEWIIQYLATGEQAKVAAGDFVEEGREENGALVLRGVTADLTVATTQWATPSHSARHHGAVLLKALIGDRSFPFPKSLYAVEDVLRFFVADKPEATILDFFAGSGTTAHAAMRLNRQDGGRRRSISVTNNEVSADEQRTLRDGGYRPDDPDWEALGICEYVTKPRITAAITGRTPKGDLVTGDYKFTDEFQMADGLEENVEFFTLTYEAPLQVASHRAFERIAPLLWLRAGARGGRIDDVSDGWDVAETYGVLADLDGAGPFVEAVAGAPGLQLAFIVTDEDRLFEAVVRELPDHVEPVRLYESYLRTFELSTGGSTR
;
A
#
# COMPACT_ATOMS: atom_id res chain seq x y z
N VAL A 1 -4.25 -19.17 35.30
CA VAL A 1 -3.33 -18.64 36.34
C VAL A 1 -2.07 -18.23 35.64
N SER A 2 -1.69 -16.96 35.68
CA SER A 2 -0.54 -16.46 34.89
C SER A 2 0.78 -17.02 35.45
N ARG A 3 1.75 -17.29 34.57
CA ARG A 3 3.14 -17.68 34.92
C ARG A 3 3.75 -16.73 35.96
N LEU A 4 3.36 -15.47 35.98
CA LEU A 4 3.78 -14.46 36.95
C LEU A 4 3.32 -14.80 38.38
N ASN A 5 2.05 -15.22 38.55
CA ASN A 5 1.52 -15.60 39.86
C ASN A 5 2.19 -16.91 40.38
N ASP A 6 2.60 -17.80 39.47
CA ASP A 6 3.35 -18.99 39.85
C ASP A 6 4.77 -18.65 40.30
N LEU A 7 5.43 -17.70 39.61
CA LEU A 7 6.74 -17.19 40.01
C LEU A 7 6.70 -16.46 41.36
N ILE A 8 5.70 -15.62 41.59
CA ILE A 8 5.51 -14.95 42.89
C ILE A 8 5.31 -15.98 43.99
N ARG A 9 4.53 -17.04 43.78
CA ARG A 9 4.37 -18.13 44.72
C ARG A 9 5.68 -18.91 45.01
N GLN A 10 6.53 -19.08 44.00
CA GLN A 10 7.85 -19.70 44.15
C GLN A 10 8.79 -18.79 44.97
N VAL A 11 8.76 -17.49 44.75
CA VAL A 11 9.51 -16.52 45.57
C VAL A 11 9.03 -16.56 47.01
N GLY A 12 7.69 -16.62 47.28
CA GLY A 12 7.12 -16.65 48.61
C GLY A 12 7.53 -17.89 49.45
N ARG A 13 7.92 -18.97 48.77
CA ARG A 13 8.50 -20.15 49.46
C ARG A 13 9.94 -19.91 49.96
N LYS A 14 10.63 -18.90 49.45
CA LYS A 14 12.02 -18.57 49.80
C LYS A 14 12.11 -17.28 50.61
N ASP A 15 11.27 -16.30 50.31
CA ASP A 15 11.22 -14.96 50.94
C ASP A 15 9.82 -14.43 50.84
N GLU A 16 9.10 -14.47 51.98
CA GLU A 16 7.67 -14.04 52.04
C GLU A 16 7.53 -12.52 51.94
N VAL A 17 8.52 -11.77 52.43
CA VAL A 17 8.50 -10.30 52.35
C VAL A 17 8.68 -9.84 50.91
N LEU A 18 9.65 -10.38 50.21
CA LEU A 18 9.91 -10.10 48.79
C LEU A 18 8.70 -10.49 47.90
N ALA A 19 8.07 -11.62 48.20
CA ALA A 19 6.86 -12.05 47.47
C ALA A 19 5.69 -11.11 47.67
N SER A 20 5.50 -10.62 48.91
CA SER A 20 4.45 -9.64 49.25
C SER A 20 4.69 -8.29 48.56
N ASP A 21 5.94 -7.83 48.54
CA ASP A 21 6.34 -6.60 47.83
C ASP A 21 6.14 -6.72 46.33
N LEU A 22 6.60 -7.82 45.72
CA LEU A 22 6.35 -8.11 44.30
C LEU A 22 4.87 -8.18 43.97
N GLN A 23 4.07 -8.80 44.83
CA GLN A 23 2.62 -8.88 44.62
C GLN A 23 1.96 -7.51 44.70
N ARG A 24 2.42 -6.63 45.59
CA ARG A 24 1.95 -5.24 45.70
C ARG A 24 2.30 -4.42 44.49
N GLU A 25 3.57 -4.51 44.02
CA GLU A 25 4.00 -3.80 42.81
C GLU A 25 3.28 -4.30 41.55
N VAL A 26 3.09 -5.61 41.42
CA VAL A 26 2.34 -6.19 40.30
C VAL A 26 0.86 -5.77 40.35
N ALA A 27 0.24 -5.70 41.55
CA ALA A 27 -1.10 -5.17 41.69
C ALA A 27 -1.18 -3.68 41.32
N ALA A 28 -0.21 -2.88 41.75
CA ALA A 28 -0.10 -1.46 41.36
C ALA A 28 0.12 -1.26 39.86
N LEU A 29 0.88 -2.14 39.19
CA LEU A 29 1.05 -2.15 37.74
C LEU A 29 -0.24 -2.58 37.03
N ALA A 30 -0.97 -3.55 37.57
CA ALA A 30 -2.23 -4.03 37.02
C ALA A 30 -3.37 -2.99 37.17
N ASP A 31 -3.34 -2.19 38.24
CA ASP A 31 -4.27 -1.06 38.42
C ASP A 31 -3.95 0.16 37.57
N ARG A 32 -2.74 0.27 37.04
CA ARG A 32 -2.42 1.27 36.02
C ARG A 32 -3.13 0.90 34.72
N ARG A 33 -4.34 1.37 34.54
CA ARG A 33 -5.03 1.32 33.24
C ARG A 33 -4.27 2.22 32.28
N SER A 34 -3.35 1.63 31.52
CA SER A 34 -2.80 2.34 30.38
C SER A 34 -3.94 2.59 29.40
N PHE A 35 -4.21 3.85 29.08
CA PHE A 35 -5.10 4.21 28.00
C PHE A 35 -4.38 3.88 26.68
N GLY A 36 -4.89 2.91 25.94
CA GLY A 36 -4.27 2.46 24.69
C GLY A 36 -4.70 1.04 24.33
N LEU A 37 -4.12 0.53 23.25
CA LEU A 37 -4.39 -0.82 22.78
C LEU A 37 -3.67 -1.83 23.69
N ASN A 38 -4.44 -2.67 24.37
CA ASN A 38 -3.93 -3.80 25.15
C ASN A 38 -4.56 -5.09 24.61
N PHE A 39 -3.75 -6.02 24.14
CA PHE A 39 -4.20 -7.30 23.61
C PHE A 39 -3.24 -8.42 23.98
N GLU A 40 -3.75 -9.65 23.98
CA GLU A 40 -2.93 -10.83 24.23
C GLU A 40 -1.91 -11.03 23.11
N ARG A 41 -0.62 -11.12 23.47
CA ARG A 41 0.42 -11.42 22.51
C ARG A 41 0.52 -12.92 22.33
N HIS A 42 0.08 -13.38 21.18
CA HIS A 42 0.15 -14.78 20.80
C HIS A 42 1.59 -15.21 20.48
N VAL A 43 1.82 -16.51 20.57
CA VAL A 43 3.07 -17.12 20.10
C VAL A 43 3.30 -16.69 18.64
N PRO A 44 4.57 -16.40 18.24
CA PRO A 44 4.85 -16.09 16.85
C PRO A 44 4.27 -17.12 15.90
N GLU A 45 3.75 -16.63 14.77
CA GLU A 45 3.18 -17.50 13.76
C GLU A 45 4.20 -18.51 13.27
N ALA A 46 3.74 -19.73 13.01
CA ALA A 46 4.49 -20.79 12.39
C ALA A 46 3.85 -21.10 11.04
N VAL A 47 4.60 -20.98 9.96
CA VAL A 47 4.10 -21.19 8.60
C VAL A 47 4.74 -22.39 7.95
N GLU A 48 3.93 -23.14 7.23
CA GLU A 48 4.42 -24.21 6.35
C GLU A 48 5.05 -23.62 5.11
N LEU A 49 6.14 -24.20 4.68
CA LEU A 49 6.91 -23.80 3.51
C LEU A 49 6.91 -24.94 2.48
N PRO A 50 5.82 -25.12 1.72
CA PRO A 50 5.78 -26.11 0.65
C PRO A 50 6.94 -25.88 -0.33
N GLY A 51 7.50 -26.97 -0.87
CA GLY A 51 8.62 -26.89 -1.81
C GLY A 51 9.99 -26.58 -1.17
N ARG A 52 10.07 -26.18 0.11
CA ARG A 52 11.35 -25.98 0.78
C ARG A 52 12.03 -27.33 1.02
N PRO A 53 13.29 -27.53 0.55
CA PRO A 53 14.02 -28.78 0.79
C PRO A 53 14.17 -29.09 2.28
N VAL A 54 13.83 -30.32 2.67
CA VAL A 54 13.99 -30.83 4.05
C VAL A 54 15.46 -31.05 4.35
N ARG A 55 15.97 -30.42 5.43
CA ARG A 55 17.37 -30.46 5.87
C ARG A 55 17.45 -30.96 7.32
N ARG A 56 18.60 -31.50 7.71
CA ARG A 56 18.85 -31.89 9.09
C ARG A 56 18.72 -30.67 10.03
N GLY A 57 17.98 -30.86 11.12
CA GLY A 57 17.71 -29.82 12.10
C GLY A 57 16.43 -29.01 11.83
N ASP A 58 15.85 -29.11 10.64
CA ASP A 58 14.60 -28.43 10.32
C ASP A 58 13.46 -28.91 11.22
N LYS A 59 12.56 -27.95 11.54
CA LYS A 59 11.24 -28.25 12.09
C LYS A 59 10.34 -28.66 10.94
N VAL A 60 9.64 -29.77 11.09
CA VAL A 60 8.75 -30.31 10.05
C VAL A 60 7.43 -30.74 10.65
N ARG A 61 6.42 -30.82 9.79
CA ARG A 61 5.15 -31.47 10.06
C ARG A 61 5.00 -32.68 9.16
N ILE A 62 4.40 -33.76 9.68
CA ILE A 62 4.06 -34.91 8.89
C ILE A 62 2.70 -34.65 8.25
N LEU A 63 2.63 -34.68 6.92
CA LEU A 63 1.41 -34.47 6.18
C LEU A 63 0.48 -35.69 6.31
N PRO A 64 -0.85 -35.48 6.37
CA PRO A 64 -1.81 -36.58 6.32
C PRO A 64 -1.70 -37.34 5.00
N PRO A 65 -2.14 -38.61 4.92
CA PRO A 65 -2.22 -39.33 3.65
C PRO A 65 -3.00 -38.54 2.61
N ARG A 66 -2.62 -38.68 1.32
CA ARG A 66 -3.29 -38.01 0.22
C ARG A 66 -4.80 -38.29 0.23
N GLY A 67 -5.62 -37.29 0.02
CA GLY A 67 -7.09 -37.38 0.08
C GLY A 67 -7.70 -37.24 1.49
N GLN A 68 -6.89 -37.15 2.54
CA GLN A 68 -7.40 -37.01 3.89
C GLN A 68 -7.25 -35.56 4.40
N ALA A 69 -8.22 -35.14 5.20
CA ALA A 69 -8.14 -33.86 5.91
C ALA A 69 -7.21 -33.98 7.14
N ARG A 70 -6.55 -32.88 7.46
CA ARG A 70 -5.68 -32.77 8.64
C ARG A 70 -6.50 -32.95 9.93
N THR A 71 -5.89 -33.61 10.90
CA THR A 71 -6.43 -33.80 12.26
C THR A 71 -5.56 -33.09 13.28
N ALA A 72 -6.03 -32.96 14.52
CA ALA A 72 -5.24 -32.35 15.60
C ALA A 72 -3.93 -33.10 15.89
N ALA A 73 -3.83 -34.39 15.57
CA ALA A 73 -2.59 -35.16 15.72
C ALA A 73 -1.52 -34.75 14.69
N ASP A 74 -1.94 -34.30 13.51
CA ASP A 74 -1.07 -33.85 12.42
C ASP A 74 -0.46 -32.46 12.69
N GLU A 75 -0.92 -31.75 13.73
CA GLU A 75 -0.37 -30.47 14.17
C GLU A 75 0.97 -30.60 14.93
N ARG A 76 1.34 -31.80 15.33
CA ARG A 76 2.57 -32.07 16.06
C ARG A 76 3.79 -31.68 15.23
N LEU A 77 4.73 -30.96 15.85
CA LEU A 77 5.99 -30.56 15.22
C LEU A 77 7.08 -31.61 15.53
N TRP A 78 7.88 -31.88 14.52
CA TRP A 78 8.99 -32.83 14.53
C TRP A 78 10.28 -32.13 14.15
N ARG A 79 11.40 -32.64 14.56
CA ARG A 79 12.74 -32.22 14.16
C ARG A 79 13.40 -33.29 13.32
N VAL A 80 13.96 -32.91 12.18
CA VAL A 80 14.74 -33.79 11.33
C VAL A 80 16.05 -34.14 12.01
N THR A 81 16.24 -35.40 12.38
CA THR A 81 17.45 -35.90 13.05
C THR A 81 18.47 -36.40 12.04
N ARG A 82 17.99 -37.09 10.99
CA ARG A 82 18.82 -37.65 9.93
C ARG A 82 18.16 -37.55 8.58
N THR A 83 18.93 -37.11 7.60
CA THR A 83 18.54 -37.09 6.18
C THR A 83 19.80 -37.06 5.33
N SER A 84 19.77 -37.69 4.16
CA SER A 84 20.85 -37.67 3.17
C SER A 84 20.31 -37.26 1.80
N ALA A 85 21.14 -36.63 0.98
CA ALA A 85 20.76 -36.25 -0.37
C ALA A 85 20.45 -37.52 -1.20
N GLY A 86 19.25 -37.56 -1.80
CA GLY A 86 18.79 -38.68 -2.62
C GLY A 86 18.10 -39.82 -1.85
N GLU A 87 18.08 -39.80 -0.51
CA GLU A 87 17.26 -40.74 0.26
C GLU A 87 15.81 -40.30 0.30
N ALA A 88 14.89 -41.25 0.02
CA ALA A 88 13.45 -41.01 0.10
C ALA A 88 12.95 -40.94 1.54
N GLU A 89 13.65 -41.53 2.48
CA GLU A 89 13.27 -41.62 3.89
C GLU A 89 14.06 -40.62 4.75
N VAL A 90 13.37 -40.06 5.74
CA VAL A 90 13.89 -39.04 6.68
C VAL A 90 13.56 -39.50 8.09
N GLU A 91 14.55 -39.51 9.00
CA GLU A 91 14.33 -39.78 10.41
C GLU A 91 13.96 -38.49 11.15
N VAL A 92 12.86 -38.52 11.89
CA VAL A 92 12.35 -37.37 12.65
C VAL A 92 12.10 -37.74 14.11
N ALA A 93 12.30 -36.79 15.01
CA ALA A 93 11.97 -36.89 16.43
C ALA A 93 10.94 -35.80 16.80
N PRO A 94 9.95 -36.05 17.65
CA PRO A 94 9.00 -35.04 18.07
C PRO A 94 9.70 -33.96 18.91
N LEU A 95 9.21 -32.70 18.79
CA LEU A 95 9.78 -31.57 19.53
C LEU A 95 9.38 -31.52 21.01
N ASP A 96 8.32 -32.25 21.38
CA ASP A 96 7.74 -32.30 22.72
C ASP A 96 8.19 -33.57 23.53
N ASP A 97 8.99 -34.44 22.91
CA ASP A 97 9.44 -35.68 23.53
C ASP A 97 10.87 -36.00 23.05
N ASP A 98 11.87 -35.85 23.93
CA ASP A 98 13.28 -36.10 23.63
C ASP A 98 13.70 -37.60 23.79
N SER A 99 12.74 -38.52 23.97
CA SER A 99 13.05 -39.95 24.10
C SER A 99 13.49 -40.55 22.76
N ASP A 100 14.53 -41.39 22.77
CA ASP A 100 15.00 -42.06 21.56
C ASP A 100 13.93 -43.01 20.95
N ASP A 101 13.04 -43.54 21.79
CA ASP A 101 11.94 -44.41 21.37
C ASP A 101 10.81 -43.69 20.59
N ALA A 102 10.78 -42.36 20.62
CA ALA A 102 9.80 -41.57 19.91
C ALA A 102 10.20 -41.21 18.46
N ARG A 103 11.39 -41.59 18.00
CA ARG A 103 11.85 -41.36 16.62
C ARG A 103 11.06 -42.22 15.64
N THR A 104 10.80 -41.68 14.50
CA THR A 104 10.13 -42.38 13.39
C THR A 104 10.79 -42.05 12.06
N THR A 105 10.60 -42.93 11.08
CA THR A 105 11.08 -42.73 9.72
C THR A 105 9.86 -42.42 8.83
N VAL A 106 9.94 -41.34 8.07
CA VAL A 106 8.86 -40.84 7.24
C VAL A 106 9.37 -40.58 5.83
N THR A 107 8.54 -40.78 4.82
CA THR A 107 8.88 -40.44 3.44
C THR A 107 9.06 -38.92 3.31
N ARG A 108 10.11 -38.49 2.61
CA ARG A 108 10.42 -37.06 2.41
C ARG A 108 9.26 -36.27 1.83
N GLU A 109 8.49 -36.85 0.91
CA GLU A 109 7.32 -36.25 0.29
C GLU A 109 6.15 -36.03 1.26
N ASP A 110 6.13 -36.74 2.40
CA ASP A 110 5.12 -36.60 3.43
C ASP A 110 5.54 -35.61 4.53
N LEU A 111 6.59 -34.85 4.30
CA LEU A 111 7.08 -33.82 5.21
C LEU A 111 6.92 -32.43 4.59
N VAL A 112 6.45 -31.49 5.39
CA VAL A 112 6.52 -30.06 5.07
C VAL A 112 7.36 -29.34 6.12
N VAL A 113 8.27 -28.48 5.67
CA VAL A 113 9.10 -27.66 6.59
C VAL A 113 8.22 -26.59 7.21
N VAL A 114 8.41 -26.36 8.51
CA VAL A 114 7.71 -25.31 9.27
C VAL A 114 8.74 -24.30 9.78
N ALA A 115 8.53 -23.02 9.49
CA ALA A 115 9.31 -21.93 10.05
C ALA A 115 8.46 -21.10 11.02
N GLU A 116 8.96 -20.86 12.21
CA GLU A 116 8.42 -19.83 13.10
C GLU A 116 9.01 -18.48 12.72
N PHE A 117 8.25 -17.39 12.86
CA PHE A 117 8.75 -16.05 12.47
C PHE A 117 9.94 -15.54 13.29
N ARG A 118 10.29 -16.22 14.35
CA ARG A 118 11.54 -15.99 15.11
C ARG A 118 12.75 -16.77 14.59
N ASP A 119 12.52 -17.73 13.69
CA ASP A 119 13.63 -18.51 13.12
C ASP A 119 14.35 -17.64 12.06
N PRO A 120 15.69 -17.64 12.01
CA PRO A 120 16.42 -16.92 10.98
C PRO A 120 16.12 -17.53 9.60
N ILE A 121 15.85 -16.68 8.63
CA ILE A 121 15.69 -17.10 7.25
C ILE A 121 16.79 -16.49 6.38
N TYR A 122 17.15 -17.20 5.32
CA TYR A 122 18.08 -16.71 4.30
C TYR A 122 17.33 -16.74 2.96
N PRO A 123 16.63 -15.64 2.61
CA PRO A 123 15.75 -15.60 1.45
C PRO A 123 16.53 -15.55 0.16
N GLY A 124 16.07 -16.31 -0.82
CA GLY A 124 16.44 -16.17 -2.23
C GLY A 124 15.18 -15.91 -3.07
N LEU A 125 15.37 -15.57 -4.33
CA LEU A 125 14.30 -15.41 -5.29
C LEU A 125 14.57 -16.25 -6.54
N VAL A 126 13.52 -16.86 -7.06
CA VAL A 126 13.54 -17.56 -8.36
C VAL A 126 12.56 -16.87 -9.29
N SER A 127 13.04 -16.46 -10.47
CA SER A 127 12.17 -15.94 -11.52
C SER A 127 11.21 -17.01 -12.04
N THR A 128 9.95 -16.67 -12.16
CA THR A 128 8.89 -17.54 -12.65
C THR A 128 8.18 -16.98 -13.88
N GLY A 129 8.74 -15.92 -14.47
CA GLY A 129 8.28 -15.33 -15.71
C GLY A 129 8.47 -13.83 -15.76
N THR A 130 8.51 -13.29 -16.98
CA THR A 130 8.77 -11.88 -17.26
C THR A 130 7.82 -11.40 -18.36
N VAL A 131 7.40 -10.14 -18.30
CA VAL A 131 6.72 -9.45 -19.40
C VAL A 131 7.42 -8.11 -19.63
N GLU A 132 7.88 -7.87 -20.84
CA GLU A 132 8.64 -6.69 -21.21
C GLU A 132 7.95 -5.93 -22.34
N ARG A 133 7.39 -4.75 -22.02
CA ARG A 133 6.82 -3.80 -22.98
C ARG A 133 7.16 -2.35 -22.66
N GLY A 134 7.86 -2.12 -21.55
CA GLY A 134 8.18 -0.78 -21.04
C GLY A 134 9.52 -0.23 -21.51
N GLY A 135 10.27 -0.94 -22.36
CA GLY A 135 11.62 -0.52 -22.79
C GLY A 135 12.58 -0.40 -21.61
N ASP A 136 13.17 0.78 -21.40
CA ASP A 136 14.13 1.06 -20.33
C ASP A 136 13.52 1.39 -18.96
N LYS A 137 12.19 1.29 -18.81
CA LYS A 137 11.50 1.46 -17.52
C LYS A 137 11.94 0.39 -16.52
N PRO A 138 11.94 0.71 -15.20
CA PRO A 138 12.17 -0.30 -14.18
C PRO A 138 11.08 -1.37 -14.22
N PHE A 139 11.42 -2.56 -13.74
CA PHE A 139 10.46 -3.64 -13.64
C PHE A 139 9.58 -3.50 -12.38
N HIS A 140 8.29 -3.63 -12.55
CA HIS A 140 7.41 -4.02 -11.46
C HIS A 140 7.76 -5.43 -11.00
N THR A 141 7.56 -5.70 -9.72
CA THR A 141 7.95 -6.98 -9.13
C THR A 141 6.76 -7.62 -8.44
N VAL A 142 6.53 -8.90 -8.70
CA VAL A 142 5.53 -9.71 -7.98
C VAL A 142 6.25 -10.86 -7.29
N ILE A 143 6.09 -10.97 -5.98
CA ILE A 143 6.75 -12.01 -5.17
C ILE A 143 5.68 -12.93 -4.61
N ASN A 144 5.68 -14.20 -5.05
CA ASN A 144 4.93 -15.26 -4.42
C ASN A 144 5.64 -15.68 -3.13
N ALA A 145 5.07 -15.31 -1.99
CA ALA A 145 5.66 -15.56 -0.67
C ALA A 145 4.66 -15.36 0.47
N GLU A 146 4.98 -15.93 1.62
CA GLU A 146 4.45 -15.44 2.89
C GLU A 146 4.97 -14.00 3.13
N ASN A 147 4.07 -13.07 3.43
CA ASN A 147 4.40 -11.65 3.38
C ASN A 147 5.37 -11.19 4.48
N TYR A 148 5.37 -11.81 5.66
CA TYR A 148 6.34 -11.48 6.72
C TYR A 148 7.77 -11.82 6.27
N HIS A 149 7.98 -12.98 5.64
CA HIS A 149 9.29 -13.38 5.10
C HIS A 149 9.70 -12.52 3.90
N ALA A 150 8.75 -12.17 3.03
CA ALA A 150 9.04 -11.25 1.94
C ALA A 150 9.43 -9.85 2.44
N LEU A 151 8.75 -9.32 3.47
CA LEU A 151 9.14 -8.05 4.11
C LEU A 151 10.54 -8.11 4.70
N GLN A 152 10.93 -9.24 5.34
CA GLN A 152 12.30 -9.42 5.80
C GLN A 152 13.30 -9.40 4.63
N ALA A 153 13.01 -10.10 3.52
CA ALA A 153 13.87 -10.08 2.34
C ALA A 153 14.00 -8.65 1.77
N LEU A 154 12.89 -7.89 1.75
CA LEU A 154 12.87 -6.51 1.27
C LEU A 154 13.67 -5.53 2.16
N LEU A 155 13.92 -5.83 3.43
CA LEU A 155 14.81 -5.02 4.26
C LEU A 155 16.25 -4.99 3.71
N PHE A 156 16.71 -6.06 3.07
CA PHE A 156 18.02 -6.06 2.42
C PHE A 156 18.06 -5.15 1.18
N THR A 157 16.96 -5.04 0.46
CA THR A 157 16.90 -4.33 -0.82
C THR A 157 16.36 -2.90 -0.72
N HIS A 158 15.37 -2.66 0.14
CA HIS A 158 14.55 -1.45 0.15
C HIS A 158 14.40 -0.76 1.51
N ARG A 159 15.26 -1.04 2.50
CA ARG A 159 15.21 -0.34 3.81
C ARG A 159 15.28 1.18 3.61
N GLY A 160 14.27 1.91 4.11
CA GLY A 160 14.19 3.37 4.02
C GLY A 160 14.00 3.93 2.60
N LYS A 161 13.57 3.12 1.62
CA LYS A 161 13.48 3.50 0.19
C LYS A 161 12.08 3.43 -0.40
N VAL A 162 11.07 3.03 0.38
CA VAL A 162 9.69 2.91 -0.10
C VAL A 162 8.95 4.22 0.12
N ASP A 163 8.40 4.80 -0.95
CA ASP A 163 7.69 6.08 -0.91
C ASP A 163 6.23 5.93 -0.50
N ALA A 164 5.59 4.82 -0.91
CA ALA A 164 4.22 4.54 -0.53
C ALA A 164 4.02 3.04 -0.29
N ILE A 165 3.33 2.72 0.80
CA ILE A 165 2.81 1.39 1.06
C ILE A 165 1.29 1.46 0.99
N TYR A 166 0.68 0.65 0.15
CA TYR A 166 -0.78 0.45 0.11
C TYR A 166 -1.08 -1.00 0.46
N ILE A 167 -1.93 -1.23 1.46
CA ILE A 167 -2.34 -2.58 1.84
C ILE A 167 -3.83 -2.69 2.10
N ASP A 168 -4.37 -3.86 1.75
CA ASP A 168 -5.75 -4.27 2.00
C ASP A 168 -5.73 -5.59 2.80
N PRO A 169 -5.42 -5.54 4.13
CA PRO A 169 -5.32 -6.74 4.94
C PRO A 169 -6.69 -7.42 5.10
N PRO A 170 -6.74 -8.70 5.47
CA PRO A 170 -8.00 -9.40 5.74
C PRO A 170 -8.81 -8.66 6.82
N TYR A 171 -10.12 -8.53 6.60
CA TYR A 171 -11.00 -7.73 7.46
C TYR A 171 -11.46 -8.43 8.74
N ASN A 172 -11.00 -9.65 8.95
CA ASN A 172 -11.36 -10.45 10.12
C ASN A 172 -12.89 -10.61 10.27
N SER A 173 -13.55 -10.81 9.14
CA SER A 173 -15.02 -10.85 9.07
C SER A 173 -15.63 -12.08 9.75
N GLY A 174 -14.83 -13.10 10.01
CA GLY A 174 -15.24 -14.41 10.50
C GLY A 174 -15.73 -15.36 9.40
N ALA A 175 -15.51 -15.01 8.13
CA ALA A 175 -15.90 -15.81 6.96
C ALA A 175 -14.75 -16.70 6.45
N ARG A 176 -13.81 -17.09 7.31
CA ARG A 176 -12.59 -17.83 6.94
C ARG A 176 -11.77 -17.09 5.89
N ASP A 177 -11.61 -15.80 6.08
CA ASP A 177 -10.95 -14.86 5.17
C ASP A 177 -9.44 -14.74 5.39
N TRP A 178 -8.90 -15.40 6.43
CA TRP A 178 -7.47 -15.41 6.72
C TRP A 178 -7.08 -16.56 7.66
N LYS A 179 -5.77 -16.85 7.70
CA LYS A 179 -5.17 -17.92 8.52
C LYS A 179 -4.23 -17.37 9.57
N TYR A 180 -4.21 -18.06 10.71
CA TYR A 180 -3.20 -17.90 11.76
C TYR A 180 -2.62 -19.28 12.08
N ASN A 181 -1.30 -19.45 12.02
CA ASN A 181 -0.63 -20.73 12.15
C ASN A 181 -1.16 -21.80 11.16
N ASN A 182 -1.41 -21.40 9.90
CA ASN A 182 -1.98 -22.20 8.82
C ASN A 182 -3.46 -22.61 8.97
N ASP A 183 -4.11 -22.25 10.07
CA ASP A 183 -5.52 -22.54 10.29
C ASP A 183 -6.38 -21.31 10.03
N TYR A 184 -7.53 -21.51 9.37
CA TYR A 184 -8.51 -20.45 9.20
C TYR A 184 -9.05 -20.00 10.55
N VAL A 185 -9.08 -18.67 10.75
CA VAL A 185 -9.65 -18.08 11.98
C VAL A 185 -11.18 -18.04 11.85
N GLU A 186 -11.84 -18.75 12.75
CA GLU A 186 -13.30 -18.85 12.76
C GLU A 186 -13.96 -17.60 13.38
N GLY A 187 -15.23 -17.38 13.02
CA GLY A 187 -16.00 -16.23 13.50
C GLY A 187 -16.30 -16.26 14.99
N ASP A 188 -16.31 -17.42 15.62
CA ASP A 188 -16.55 -17.66 17.04
C ASP A 188 -15.26 -17.76 17.87
N ASP A 189 -14.09 -17.64 17.25
CA ASP A 189 -12.81 -17.60 17.96
C ASP A 189 -12.74 -16.37 18.86
N LEU A 190 -12.70 -16.59 20.18
CA LEU A 190 -12.63 -15.54 21.20
C LEU A 190 -11.38 -14.65 21.07
N TYR A 191 -10.30 -15.19 20.49
CA TYR A 191 -9.02 -14.51 20.32
C TYR A 191 -8.80 -13.97 18.91
N ARG A 192 -9.78 -14.03 18.01
CA ARG A 192 -9.63 -13.62 16.62
C ARG A 192 -9.09 -12.20 16.46
N HIS A 193 -9.54 -11.26 17.28
CA HIS A 193 -9.10 -9.86 17.25
C HIS A 193 -7.64 -9.69 17.70
N SER A 194 -7.24 -10.38 18.78
CA SER A 194 -5.86 -10.32 19.27
C SER A 194 -4.88 -11.07 18.36
N LYS A 195 -5.31 -12.17 17.73
CA LYS A 195 -4.54 -12.85 16.68
C LYS A 195 -4.32 -11.93 15.47
N TRP A 196 -5.37 -11.25 15.00
CA TRP A 196 -5.30 -10.30 13.91
C TRP A 196 -4.35 -9.14 14.23
N LEU A 197 -4.44 -8.57 15.42
CA LEU A 197 -3.54 -7.51 15.88
C LEU A 197 -2.09 -7.97 15.93
N ALA A 198 -1.82 -9.19 16.44
CA ALA A 198 -0.48 -9.76 16.49
C ALA A 198 0.10 -10.00 15.09
N MET A 199 -0.71 -10.46 14.14
CA MET A 199 -0.36 -10.62 12.73
C MET A 199 0.00 -9.28 12.09
N MET A 200 -0.84 -8.25 12.30
CA MET A 200 -0.62 -6.92 11.74
C MET A 200 0.58 -6.20 12.40
N GLU A 201 0.72 -6.24 13.73
CA GLU A 201 1.82 -5.58 14.46
C GLU A 201 3.18 -5.97 13.89
N ARG A 202 3.43 -7.27 13.69
CA ARG A 202 4.71 -7.78 13.18
C ARG A 202 5.02 -7.26 11.79
N ARG A 203 4.03 -7.25 10.90
CA ARG A 203 4.19 -6.78 9.51
C ARG A 203 4.36 -5.26 9.43
N LEU A 204 3.61 -4.52 10.24
CA LEU A 204 3.72 -3.05 10.32
C LEU A 204 5.07 -2.59 10.87
N LEU A 205 5.67 -3.32 11.80
CA LEU A 205 7.03 -3.05 12.30
C LEU A 205 8.08 -3.15 11.18
N LEU A 206 8.00 -4.18 10.34
CA LEU A 206 8.89 -4.31 9.17
C LEU A 206 8.57 -3.25 8.10
N ALA A 207 7.29 -2.99 7.85
CA ALA A 207 6.85 -1.96 6.91
C ALA A 207 7.38 -0.57 7.28
N LYS A 208 7.38 -0.22 8.58
CA LYS A 208 7.98 1.02 9.10
C LYS A 208 9.45 1.18 8.68
N GLU A 209 10.23 0.10 8.77
CA GLU A 209 11.65 0.14 8.40
C GLU A 209 11.89 0.27 6.89
N LEU A 210 10.92 -0.12 6.07
CA LEU A 210 11.00 0.01 4.61
C LEU A 210 10.63 1.41 4.12
N LEU A 211 9.75 2.12 4.84
CA LEU A 211 9.31 3.48 4.48
C LEU A 211 10.47 4.48 4.53
N ASN A 212 10.49 5.37 3.55
CA ASN A 212 11.38 6.53 3.54
C ASN A 212 11.00 7.45 4.72
N PRO A 213 11.90 7.67 5.69
CA PRO A 213 11.58 8.45 6.89
C PRO A 213 11.32 9.93 6.61
N ASP A 214 11.84 10.47 5.50
CA ASP A 214 11.79 11.89 5.19
C ASP A 214 10.50 12.29 4.47
N ASP A 215 9.95 11.40 3.61
CA ASP A 215 8.71 11.68 2.86
C ASP A 215 8.09 10.39 2.32
N SER A 216 7.19 9.80 3.08
CA SER A 216 6.50 8.56 2.69
C SER A 216 5.13 8.43 3.32
N VAL A 217 4.35 7.45 2.85
CA VAL A 217 3.00 7.18 3.32
C VAL A 217 2.72 5.68 3.45
N LEU A 218 2.04 5.30 4.53
CA LEU A 218 1.37 4.01 4.67
C LEU A 218 -0.14 4.22 4.55
N ILE A 219 -0.77 3.49 3.65
CA ILE A 219 -2.20 3.50 3.37
C ILE A 219 -2.77 2.11 3.69
N VAL A 220 -3.74 2.05 4.60
CA VAL A 220 -4.35 0.79 5.02
C VAL A 220 -5.87 0.88 4.87
N THR A 221 -6.44 0.02 4.04
CA THR A 221 -7.91 -0.11 3.94
C THR A 221 -8.42 -1.12 4.96
N ILE A 222 -9.59 -0.85 5.55
CA ILE A 222 -10.20 -1.70 6.57
C ILE A 222 -11.71 -1.47 6.66
N ASP A 223 -12.44 -2.41 7.23
CA ASP A 223 -13.88 -2.27 7.47
C ASP A 223 -14.24 -1.96 8.94
N GLU A 224 -15.55 -1.93 9.23
CA GLU A 224 -16.10 -1.67 10.56
C GLU A 224 -15.73 -2.72 11.62
N LYS A 225 -15.13 -3.84 11.25
CA LYS A 225 -14.77 -4.90 12.21
C LYS A 225 -13.52 -4.58 13.01
N GLU A 226 -12.50 -4.06 12.32
CA GLU A 226 -11.19 -3.84 12.92
C GLU A 226 -10.70 -2.39 12.90
N TYR A 227 -11.42 -1.43 12.30
CA TYR A 227 -10.91 -0.05 12.14
C TYR A 227 -10.50 0.63 13.45
N LEU A 228 -11.24 0.42 14.53
CA LEU A 228 -10.89 1.02 15.83
C LEU A 228 -9.59 0.45 16.39
N ARG A 229 -9.40 -0.88 16.25
CA ARG A 229 -8.19 -1.57 16.73
C ARG A 229 -7.00 -1.24 15.87
N LEU A 230 -7.20 -1.19 14.54
CA LEU A 230 -6.16 -0.78 13.60
C LEU A 230 -5.69 0.64 13.87
N GLY A 231 -6.60 1.59 14.10
CA GLY A 231 -6.23 2.97 14.42
C GLY A 231 -5.32 3.06 15.65
N LEU A 232 -5.68 2.39 16.74
CA LEU A 232 -4.86 2.33 17.95
C LEU A 232 -3.52 1.60 17.73
N LEU A 233 -3.51 0.55 16.91
CA LEU A 233 -2.28 -0.17 16.55
C LEU A 233 -1.33 0.72 15.75
N LEU A 234 -1.85 1.46 14.78
CA LEU A 234 -1.06 2.40 13.98
C LEU A 234 -0.45 3.50 14.86
N GLU A 235 -1.21 4.10 15.79
CA GLU A 235 -0.68 5.08 16.75
C GLU A 235 0.45 4.50 17.61
N GLN A 236 0.34 3.23 18.00
CA GLN A 236 1.35 2.56 18.82
C GLN A 236 2.62 2.22 18.03
N VAL A 237 2.47 1.68 16.81
CA VAL A 237 3.61 1.21 15.99
C VAL A 237 4.30 2.37 15.27
N LEU A 238 3.53 3.41 14.89
CA LEU A 238 3.98 4.54 14.08
C LEU A 238 3.81 5.88 14.85
N PRO A 239 4.43 6.04 16.03
CA PRO A 239 4.20 7.22 16.89
C PRO A 239 4.63 8.54 16.26
N ASP A 240 5.55 8.49 15.29
CA ASP A 240 6.08 9.65 14.59
C ASP A 240 5.28 9.99 13.32
N ALA A 241 4.35 9.15 12.91
CA ALA A 241 3.54 9.36 11.73
C ALA A 241 2.33 10.27 12.02
N LYS A 242 1.96 11.09 11.05
CA LYS A 242 0.69 11.82 11.07
C LYS A 242 -0.41 10.92 10.56
N ILE A 243 -1.31 10.47 11.45
CA ILE A 243 -2.37 9.53 11.12
C ILE A 243 -3.69 10.25 10.89
N GLN A 244 -4.38 9.90 9.79
CA GLN A 244 -5.72 10.39 9.46
C GLN A 244 -6.57 9.26 8.90
N MET A 245 -7.87 9.23 9.25
CA MET A 245 -8.83 8.27 8.73
C MET A 245 -9.77 8.96 7.71
N ILE A 246 -10.04 8.24 6.63
CA ILE A 246 -10.97 8.64 5.56
C ILE A 246 -12.08 7.59 5.49
N SER A 247 -13.34 8.02 5.34
CA SER A 247 -14.48 7.15 5.01
C SER A 247 -14.71 7.23 3.50
N THR A 248 -14.75 6.08 2.81
CA THR A 248 -15.02 6.00 1.38
C THR A 248 -16.26 5.16 1.10
N VAL A 249 -17.17 5.68 0.27
CA VAL A 249 -18.36 4.96 -0.15
C VAL A 249 -18.00 3.98 -1.27
N ILE A 250 -18.10 2.69 -1.00
CA ILE A 250 -17.81 1.61 -1.97
C ILE A 250 -19.07 1.01 -2.59
N ASN A 251 -20.20 1.13 -1.90
CA ASN A 251 -21.51 0.65 -2.35
C ASN A 251 -22.63 1.61 -1.88
N PRO A 252 -23.02 2.59 -2.71
CA PRO A 252 -24.04 3.59 -2.31
C PRO A 252 -25.40 2.99 -1.92
N THR A 253 -25.75 1.82 -2.45
CA THR A 253 -27.02 1.14 -2.13
C THR A 253 -26.99 0.40 -0.80
N GLY A 254 -25.78 0.24 -0.23
CA GLY A 254 -25.54 -0.51 0.99
C GLY A 254 -25.68 -2.03 0.83
N ALA A 255 -25.04 -2.78 1.72
CA ALA A 255 -25.21 -4.22 1.87
C ALA A 255 -26.03 -4.46 3.14
N VAL A 256 -27.25 -4.96 3.00
CA VAL A 256 -28.13 -5.28 4.13
C VAL A 256 -27.60 -6.51 4.87
N ARG A 257 -27.41 -6.38 6.18
CA ARG A 257 -26.93 -7.46 7.07
C ARG A 257 -27.87 -7.59 8.26
N GLY A 258 -28.84 -8.48 8.16
CA GLY A 258 -29.81 -8.76 9.22
C GLY A 258 -30.61 -7.52 9.64
N SER A 259 -30.63 -7.21 10.94
CA SER A 259 -31.36 -6.07 11.55
C SER A 259 -30.50 -4.79 11.66
N SER A 260 -29.27 -4.80 11.18
CA SER A 260 -28.36 -3.64 11.27
C SER A 260 -28.54 -2.68 10.08
N PHE A 261 -28.03 -1.46 10.22
CA PHE A 261 -27.95 -0.53 9.08
C PHE A 261 -27.20 -1.15 7.91
N ALA A 262 -27.63 -0.83 6.68
CA ALA A 262 -26.95 -1.29 5.48
C ALA A 262 -25.58 -0.62 5.38
N ARG A 263 -24.51 -1.43 5.27
CA ARG A 263 -23.15 -0.94 5.12
C ARG A 263 -22.93 -0.38 3.71
N SER A 264 -22.43 0.84 3.61
CA SER A 264 -22.14 1.52 2.33
C SER A 264 -20.67 1.90 2.17
N ASP A 265 -19.87 1.88 3.24
CA ASP A 265 -18.54 2.46 3.29
C ASP A 265 -17.46 1.51 3.83
N GLU A 266 -16.22 1.89 3.58
CA GLU A 266 -14.99 1.36 4.16
C GLU A 266 -14.12 2.52 4.66
N TYR A 267 -13.11 2.20 5.43
CA TYR A 267 -12.17 3.18 6.00
C TYR A 267 -10.79 3.02 5.39
N ILE A 268 -10.11 4.16 5.20
CA ILE A 268 -8.73 4.22 4.74
C ILE A 268 -7.96 4.98 5.81
N PHE A 269 -6.98 4.33 6.43
CA PHE A 269 -6.01 5.01 7.29
C PHE A 269 -4.83 5.48 6.45
N ILE A 270 -4.46 6.74 6.62
CA ILE A 270 -3.29 7.38 6.02
C ILE A 270 -2.33 7.71 7.15
N ALA A 271 -1.17 7.07 7.18
CA ALA A 271 -0.09 7.39 8.09
C ALA A 271 1.09 7.94 7.28
N SER A 272 1.35 9.25 7.39
CA SER A 272 2.37 9.95 6.60
C SER A 272 3.56 10.37 7.46
N TYR A 273 4.74 10.28 6.87
CA TYR A 273 6.02 10.68 7.45
C TYR A 273 6.61 11.91 6.74
N GLY A 274 7.39 12.68 7.45
CA GLY A 274 8.16 13.79 6.89
C GLY A 274 7.30 14.93 6.38
N VAL A 275 7.62 15.38 5.16
CA VAL A 275 7.04 16.58 4.56
C VAL A 275 5.68 16.33 3.91
N THR A 276 5.26 15.09 3.79
CA THR A 276 4.00 14.70 3.14
C THR A 276 2.83 15.46 3.77
N GLY A 277 2.26 16.38 3.01
CA GLY A 277 1.17 17.26 3.43
C GLY A 277 -0.20 16.71 3.04
N ALA A 278 -1.26 17.44 3.42
CA ALA A 278 -2.58 17.15 2.95
C ALA A 278 -2.64 17.33 1.41
N PRO A 279 -3.09 16.31 0.65
CA PRO A 279 -3.11 16.39 -0.81
C PRO A 279 -4.07 17.47 -1.28
N ARG A 280 -3.66 18.19 -2.33
CA ARG A 280 -4.50 19.16 -3.02
C ARG A 280 -5.12 18.50 -4.25
N VAL A 281 -6.39 18.68 -4.43
CA VAL A 281 -7.19 18.13 -5.55
C VAL A 281 -7.92 19.24 -6.26
N SER A 282 -8.31 19.00 -7.51
CA SER A 282 -9.22 19.92 -8.19
C SER A 282 -10.55 20.00 -7.42
N ARG A 283 -11.18 21.16 -7.40
CA ARG A 283 -12.49 21.31 -6.74
C ARG A 283 -13.58 20.44 -7.39
N SER A 284 -13.42 20.08 -8.66
CA SER A 284 -14.29 19.13 -9.36
C SER A 284 -14.16 17.71 -8.80
N TRP A 285 -12.98 17.29 -8.35
CA TRP A 285 -12.77 15.96 -7.78
C TRP A 285 -13.70 15.65 -6.60
N SER A 286 -13.94 16.63 -5.72
CA SER A 286 -14.83 16.45 -4.57
C SER A 286 -16.32 16.33 -4.96
N LYS A 287 -16.69 16.72 -6.19
CA LYS A 287 -18.06 16.70 -6.69
C LYS A 287 -18.31 15.57 -7.69
N ASP A 288 -17.36 15.34 -8.59
CA ASP A 288 -17.54 14.50 -9.77
C ASP A 288 -16.67 13.23 -9.75
N GLY A 289 -15.75 13.11 -8.81
CA GLY A 289 -14.89 11.93 -8.63
C GLY A 289 -13.80 11.77 -9.68
N HIS A 290 -13.37 12.86 -10.31
CA HIS A 290 -12.30 12.81 -11.30
C HIS A 290 -11.15 13.72 -10.89
N ALA A 291 -10.01 13.14 -10.55
CA ALA A 291 -8.76 13.88 -10.50
C ALA A 291 -8.26 14.03 -11.95
N THR A 292 -8.69 15.07 -12.64
CA THR A 292 -8.07 15.41 -13.92
C THR A 292 -6.69 16.00 -13.64
N SER A 293 -5.67 15.48 -14.29
CA SER A 293 -4.32 16.08 -14.32
C SER A 293 -4.33 17.49 -14.95
N SER A 294 -5.36 17.83 -15.71
CA SER A 294 -5.67 19.18 -16.14
C SER A 294 -6.82 19.70 -15.28
N ALA A 295 -6.52 20.21 -14.09
CA ALA A 295 -7.50 20.99 -13.36
C ALA A 295 -7.89 22.18 -14.25
N ALA A 296 -9.20 22.38 -14.46
CA ALA A 296 -9.68 23.57 -15.15
C ALA A 296 -9.09 24.81 -14.47
N PRO A 297 -8.77 25.87 -15.22
CA PRO A 297 -8.29 27.11 -14.64
C PRO A 297 -9.21 27.53 -13.49
N ALA A 298 -8.65 28.04 -12.42
CA ALA A 298 -9.41 28.52 -11.28
C ALA A 298 -10.44 29.55 -11.77
N GLU A 299 -11.70 29.38 -11.36
CA GLU A 299 -12.71 30.43 -11.59
C GLU A 299 -12.77 31.33 -10.36
N PRO A 300 -12.93 32.67 -10.56
CA PRO A 300 -13.07 33.58 -9.43
C PRO A 300 -14.38 33.30 -8.66
N TYR A 301 -14.31 33.34 -7.35
CA TYR A 301 -15.48 33.10 -6.51
C TYR A 301 -16.37 34.34 -6.42
N TRP A 302 -17.41 34.40 -7.25
CA TRP A 302 -18.43 35.44 -7.25
C TRP A 302 -19.40 35.23 -6.08
N ARG A 303 -19.28 36.06 -5.06
CA ARG A 303 -20.13 36.01 -3.87
C ARG A 303 -21.43 36.78 -4.11
N ASN A 304 -22.55 36.30 -3.58
CA ASN A 304 -23.81 37.03 -3.60
C ASN A 304 -23.64 38.35 -2.84
N LEU A 305 -24.02 39.46 -3.47
CA LEU A 305 -23.93 40.79 -2.86
C LEU A 305 -24.90 40.95 -1.68
N ARG A 306 -26.06 40.30 -1.73
CA ARG A 306 -26.96 40.24 -0.58
C ARG A 306 -26.40 39.35 0.52
N ARG A 307 -26.39 39.86 1.74
CA ARG A 307 -25.96 39.09 2.93
C ARG A 307 -26.92 37.95 3.18
N SER A 308 -26.34 36.77 3.53
CA SER A 308 -27.04 35.57 3.96
C SER A 308 -26.58 35.12 5.35
N GLY A 309 -27.36 34.29 6.03
CA GLY A 309 -27.05 33.76 7.37
C GLY A 309 -27.77 34.46 8.51
N SER A 310 -27.32 34.26 9.74
CA SER A 310 -28.00 34.69 10.96
C SER A 310 -28.13 36.22 11.10
N ASN A 311 -27.12 36.98 10.69
CA ASN A 311 -27.10 38.45 10.77
C ASN A 311 -27.28 39.03 9.40
N SER A 312 -28.49 38.95 8.84
CA SER A 312 -28.78 39.38 7.46
C SER A 312 -30.06 40.18 7.33
N LEU A 313 -30.63 40.67 8.42
CA LEU A 313 -31.77 41.57 8.43
C LEU A 313 -31.34 43.01 8.25
N ARG A 314 -32.19 43.83 7.62
CA ARG A 314 -31.99 45.28 7.48
C ARG A 314 -31.69 45.96 8.82
N SER A 315 -32.29 45.50 9.92
CA SER A 315 -32.04 46.00 11.28
C SER A 315 -30.58 45.87 11.72
N ASP A 316 -29.87 44.87 11.19
CA ASP A 316 -28.46 44.62 11.57
C ASP A 316 -27.53 45.67 10.93
N ARG A 317 -27.87 46.16 9.74
CA ARG A 317 -27.08 47.12 8.97
C ARG A 317 -28.00 48.06 8.12
N PRO A 318 -28.73 48.98 8.73
CA PRO A 318 -29.74 49.80 8.03
C PRO A 318 -29.20 50.61 6.86
N ASN A 319 -27.95 51.09 6.97
CA ASN A 319 -27.31 51.93 5.95
C ASN A 319 -26.87 51.16 4.70
N LEU A 320 -26.97 49.82 4.73
CA LEU A 320 -26.65 48.92 3.61
C LEU A 320 -27.90 48.43 2.89
N TYR A 321 -29.07 49.02 3.19
CA TYR A 321 -30.32 48.78 2.48
C TYR A 321 -30.59 49.93 1.52
N TYR A 322 -30.41 49.67 0.22
CA TYR A 322 -30.63 50.63 -0.85
C TYR A 322 -31.04 49.88 -2.14
N ALA A 323 -31.69 50.61 -3.07
CA ALA A 323 -32.08 50.04 -4.35
C ALA A 323 -30.92 50.02 -5.33
N LEU A 324 -30.83 48.95 -6.11
CA LEU A 324 -30.00 48.83 -7.30
C LEU A 324 -30.88 48.85 -8.53
N ARG A 325 -30.36 49.31 -9.66
CA ARG A 325 -30.98 49.25 -10.96
C ARG A 325 -30.24 48.31 -11.86
N VAL A 326 -30.96 47.42 -12.55
CA VAL A 326 -30.36 46.47 -13.49
C VAL A 326 -30.99 46.67 -14.85
N ASP A 327 -30.21 47.00 -15.83
CA ASP A 327 -30.66 47.11 -17.23
C ASP A 327 -31.13 45.72 -17.71
N PRO A 328 -32.39 45.54 -18.07
CA PRO A 328 -32.93 44.24 -18.45
C PRO A 328 -32.35 43.67 -19.75
N SER A 329 -31.74 44.50 -20.59
CA SER A 329 -31.15 44.09 -21.87
C SER A 329 -29.70 43.62 -21.74
N THR A 330 -28.89 44.32 -20.94
CA THR A 330 -27.46 44.06 -20.79
C THR A 330 -27.09 43.40 -19.46
N GLY A 331 -28.00 43.46 -18.48
CA GLY A 331 -27.71 43.03 -17.10
C GLY A 331 -26.79 44.01 -16.34
N ARG A 332 -26.52 45.20 -16.86
CA ARG A 332 -25.63 46.17 -16.22
C ARG A 332 -26.25 46.69 -14.92
N VAL A 333 -25.46 46.65 -13.85
CA VAL A 333 -25.89 47.12 -12.52
C VAL A 333 -25.50 48.58 -12.34
N SER A 334 -26.39 49.39 -11.75
CA SER A 334 -26.14 50.79 -11.39
C SER A 334 -26.81 51.14 -10.06
N THR A 335 -26.42 52.27 -9.46
CA THR A 335 -27.07 52.84 -8.26
C THR A 335 -28.22 53.76 -8.60
N ASP A 336 -28.23 54.25 -9.83
CA ASP A 336 -29.21 55.22 -10.35
C ASP A 336 -29.46 54.97 -11.85
N GLY A 337 -30.49 55.60 -12.43
CA GLY A 337 -30.85 55.49 -13.84
C GLY A 337 -32.00 54.51 -14.12
N PRO A 338 -32.30 54.24 -15.41
CA PRO A 338 -33.36 53.33 -15.80
C PRO A 338 -32.98 51.87 -15.59
N GLY A 339 -33.96 51.02 -15.34
CA GLY A 339 -33.80 49.56 -15.20
C GLY A 339 -34.68 48.96 -14.11
N ASP A 340 -34.65 47.62 -14.03
CA ASP A 340 -35.39 46.87 -13.01
C ASP A 340 -34.82 47.19 -11.62
N GLU A 341 -35.74 47.50 -10.68
CA GLU A 341 -35.37 47.79 -9.31
C GLU A 341 -35.08 46.48 -8.56
N VAL A 342 -33.92 46.38 -7.90
CA VAL A 342 -33.51 45.25 -7.14
C VAL A 342 -33.19 45.69 -5.71
N LEU A 343 -33.94 45.17 -4.76
CA LEU A 343 -33.73 45.35 -3.32
C LEU A 343 -33.14 44.08 -2.69
N PRO A 344 -32.44 44.19 -1.57
CA PRO A 344 -31.85 43.01 -0.90
C PRO A 344 -32.88 42.22 -0.09
N ILE A 345 -33.93 41.74 -0.77
CA ILE A 345 -34.99 40.96 -0.16
C ILE A 345 -34.50 39.53 0.08
N ARG A 346 -34.76 39.02 1.27
CA ARG A 346 -34.38 37.65 1.68
C ARG A 346 -35.40 36.63 1.11
N PRO A 347 -35.05 35.32 1.06
CA PRO A 347 -35.96 34.27 0.59
C PRO A 347 -37.25 34.15 1.42
N ASP A 348 -37.25 34.64 2.67
CA ASP A 348 -38.39 34.68 3.57
C ASP A 348 -39.25 35.94 3.39
N GLY A 349 -38.98 36.78 2.37
CA GLY A 349 -39.68 37.99 2.06
C GLY A 349 -39.33 39.20 2.90
N LYS A 350 -38.42 39.07 3.88
CA LYS A 350 -38.01 40.18 4.75
C LYS A 350 -36.89 41.01 4.14
N ASP A 351 -36.82 42.26 4.55
CA ASP A 351 -35.72 43.16 4.19
C ASP A 351 -34.38 42.63 4.73
N GLY A 352 -33.41 42.43 3.83
CA GLY A 352 -32.00 42.15 4.13
C GLY A 352 -31.13 43.40 3.97
N TYR A 353 -29.85 43.18 3.62
CA TYR A 353 -28.93 44.27 3.28
C TYR A 353 -27.83 43.79 2.31
N TRP A 354 -27.22 44.72 1.61
CA TRP A 354 -26.06 44.49 0.75
C TRP A 354 -24.78 44.40 1.55
N GLN A 355 -23.80 43.62 1.08
CA GLN A 355 -22.51 43.49 1.74
C GLN A 355 -21.52 44.65 1.45
N VAL A 356 -21.90 45.54 0.54
CA VAL A 356 -21.14 46.72 0.08
C VAL A 356 -21.99 47.95 0.28
N SER A 357 -21.39 49.05 0.69
CA SER A 357 -22.10 50.35 0.79
C SER A 357 -22.37 50.96 -0.58
N ALA A 358 -23.43 51.78 -0.66
CA ALA A 358 -23.75 52.55 -1.88
C ALA A 358 -22.59 53.43 -2.36
N ALA A 359 -21.78 53.93 -1.43
CA ALA A 359 -20.60 54.74 -1.76
C ALA A 359 -19.44 53.95 -2.36
N ALA A 360 -19.24 52.70 -1.95
CA ALA A 360 -18.17 51.84 -2.45
C ALA A 360 -18.53 51.10 -3.74
N LEU A 361 -19.80 50.90 -4.02
CA LEU A 361 -20.26 50.10 -5.14
C LEU A 361 -19.84 50.66 -6.51
N PRO A 362 -19.86 51.98 -6.79
CA PRO A 362 -19.42 52.51 -8.09
C PRO A 362 -17.99 52.16 -8.45
N SER A 363 -17.09 52.10 -7.46
CA SER A 363 -15.69 51.68 -7.65
C SER A 363 -15.60 50.20 -8.10
N LEU A 364 -16.39 49.33 -7.48
CA LEU A 364 -16.44 47.92 -7.86
C LEU A 364 -17.06 47.69 -9.24
N LEU A 365 -18.10 48.45 -9.57
CA LEU A 365 -18.73 48.44 -10.91
C LEU A 365 -17.74 48.88 -11.99
N GLY A 366 -17.01 49.99 -11.76
CA GLY A 366 -15.96 50.47 -12.68
C GLY A 366 -14.82 49.48 -12.88
N ALA A 367 -14.45 48.81 -11.83
CA ALA A 367 -13.42 47.75 -11.86
C ALA A 367 -13.92 46.44 -12.51
N GLY A 368 -15.24 46.30 -12.77
CA GLY A 368 -15.82 45.06 -13.31
C GLY A 368 -15.93 43.92 -12.26
N PHE A 369 -15.91 44.26 -10.99
CA PHE A 369 -15.98 43.30 -9.87
C PHE A 369 -17.43 43.04 -9.40
N VAL A 370 -18.44 43.45 -10.17
CA VAL A 370 -19.86 43.20 -9.91
C VAL A 370 -20.51 42.66 -11.17
N ARG A 371 -21.34 41.61 -11.01
CA ARG A 371 -22.15 41.05 -12.11
C ARG A 371 -23.58 40.80 -11.66
N SER A 372 -24.49 40.78 -12.62
CA SER A 372 -25.83 40.27 -12.43
C SER A 372 -26.05 38.97 -13.16
N ARG A 373 -26.94 38.15 -12.64
CA ARG A 373 -27.39 36.88 -13.26
C ARG A 373 -28.91 36.77 -13.06
N ARG A 374 -29.62 36.26 -14.05
CA ARG A 374 -31.03 35.88 -13.88
C ARG A 374 -31.17 34.44 -13.41
N HIS A 375 -31.92 34.26 -12.33
CA HIS A 375 -32.27 32.94 -11.84
C HIS A 375 -33.76 32.89 -11.50
N ARG A 376 -34.51 31.98 -12.12
CA ARG A 376 -35.98 31.85 -11.97
C ARG A 376 -36.75 33.14 -12.13
N GLY A 377 -36.29 34.01 -13.03
CA GLY A 377 -36.94 35.29 -13.32
C GLY A 377 -36.47 36.48 -12.46
N GLU A 378 -35.72 36.23 -11.38
CA GLU A 378 -35.20 37.26 -10.48
C GLU A 378 -33.76 37.61 -10.77
N TRP A 379 -33.33 38.83 -10.46
CA TRP A 379 -31.95 39.27 -10.55
C TRP A 379 -31.18 38.90 -9.29
N ILE A 380 -30.07 38.21 -9.48
CA ILE A 380 -29.08 37.96 -8.45
C ILE A 380 -27.84 38.78 -8.74
N ILE A 381 -27.46 39.65 -7.79
CA ILE A 381 -26.26 40.49 -7.91
C ILE A 381 -25.11 39.78 -7.15
N GLN A 382 -23.98 39.63 -7.82
CA GLN A 382 -22.80 39.02 -7.27
C GLN A 382 -21.60 39.97 -7.37
N TYR A 383 -20.62 39.80 -6.50
CA TYR A 383 -19.42 40.62 -6.50
C TYR A 383 -18.18 39.79 -6.11
N LEU A 384 -17.01 40.25 -6.50
CA LEU A 384 -15.74 39.73 -6.02
C LEU A 384 -15.42 40.39 -4.67
N ALA A 385 -15.30 39.60 -3.62
CA ALA A 385 -14.90 40.09 -2.31
C ALA A 385 -13.42 40.49 -2.30
N THR A 386 -12.98 41.26 -1.29
CA THR A 386 -11.61 41.84 -1.19
C THR A 386 -10.50 40.78 -1.39
N GLY A 387 -10.69 39.57 -0.88
CA GLY A 387 -9.72 38.47 -1.09
C GLY A 387 -9.59 38.04 -2.54
N GLU A 388 -10.71 37.98 -3.30
CA GLU A 388 -10.66 37.66 -4.72
C GLU A 388 -10.12 38.86 -5.57
N GLN A 389 -10.43 40.08 -5.17
CA GLN A 389 -9.85 41.28 -5.80
C GLN A 389 -8.33 41.33 -5.63
N ALA A 390 -7.83 40.93 -4.44
CA ALA A 390 -6.39 40.81 -4.18
C ALA A 390 -5.71 39.77 -5.08
N LYS A 391 -6.37 38.64 -5.34
CA LYS A 391 -5.88 37.62 -6.29
C LYS A 391 -5.80 38.14 -7.72
N VAL A 392 -6.81 38.91 -8.15
CA VAL A 392 -6.78 39.56 -9.48
C VAL A 392 -5.60 40.54 -9.56
N ALA A 393 -5.38 41.34 -8.53
CA ALA A 393 -4.26 42.27 -8.46
C ALA A 393 -2.91 41.60 -8.39
N ALA A 394 -2.83 40.40 -7.79
CA ALA A 394 -1.63 39.56 -7.71
C ALA A 394 -1.31 38.82 -9.03
N GLY A 395 -2.21 38.83 -10.00
CA GLY A 395 -2.04 38.13 -11.27
C GLY A 395 -2.44 36.64 -11.23
N ASP A 396 -3.14 36.19 -10.18
CA ASP A 396 -3.67 34.82 -10.11
C ASP A 396 -4.78 34.57 -11.15
N PHE A 397 -5.38 35.67 -11.69
CA PHE A 397 -6.35 35.64 -12.75
C PHE A 397 -5.92 36.55 -13.90
N VAL A 398 -6.08 36.09 -15.12
CA VAL A 398 -5.91 36.88 -16.36
C VAL A 398 -7.28 37.40 -16.82
N GLU A 399 -7.35 38.71 -17.13
CA GLU A 399 -8.52 39.30 -17.73
C GLU A 399 -8.59 38.91 -19.22
N GLU A 400 -9.66 38.20 -19.62
CA GLU A 400 -9.93 37.80 -21.01
C GLU A 400 -10.94 38.74 -21.72
N GLY A 401 -11.52 39.70 -20.99
CA GLY A 401 -12.48 40.64 -21.50
C GLY A 401 -13.53 41.01 -20.46
N ARG A 402 -14.65 41.54 -20.94
CA ARG A 402 -15.82 41.92 -20.12
C ARG A 402 -17.10 41.34 -20.69
N GLU A 403 -18.00 40.93 -19.81
CA GLU A 403 -19.37 40.56 -20.15
C GLU A 403 -20.18 41.83 -20.57
N GLU A 404 -21.33 41.66 -21.22
CA GLU A 404 -22.24 42.78 -21.58
C GLU A 404 -22.67 43.59 -20.35
N ASN A 405 -22.81 42.94 -19.20
CA ASN A 405 -23.12 43.57 -17.92
C ASN A 405 -21.95 44.38 -17.31
N GLY A 406 -20.79 44.39 -17.96
CA GLY A 406 -19.58 45.10 -17.53
C GLY A 406 -18.67 44.37 -16.60
N ALA A 407 -19.01 43.14 -16.16
CA ALA A 407 -18.19 42.34 -15.30
C ALA A 407 -16.96 41.79 -16.05
N LEU A 408 -15.84 41.61 -15.33
CA LEU A 408 -14.64 40.98 -15.86
C LEU A 408 -14.89 39.51 -16.17
N VAL A 409 -14.40 39.08 -17.33
CA VAL A 409 -14.19 37.67 -17.67
C VAL A 409 -12.77 37.33 -17.24
N LEU A 410 -12.66 36.48 -16.20
CA LEU A 410 -11.39 36.15 -15.58
C LEU A 410 -11.11 34.67 -15.74
N ARG A 411 -9.88 34.33 -16.17
CA ARG A 411 -9.37 32.95 -16.20
C ARG A 411 -8.21 32.80 -15.21
N GLY A 412 -8.30 31.85 -14.33
CA GLY A 412 -7.20 31.53 -13.40
C GLY A 412 -5.94 31.09 -14.12
N VAL A 413 -4.80 31.60 -13.66
CA VAL A 413 -3.48 31.18 -14.12
C VAL A 413 -3.09 29.83 -13.53
N THR A 414 -3.57 29.56 -12.31
CA THR A 414 -3.34 28.31 -11.59
C THR A 414 -4.62 27.48 -11.51
N ALA A 415 -4.45 26.16 -11.38
CA ALA A 415 -5.57 25.26 -11.15
C ALA A 415 -6.32 25.57 -9.85
N ASP A 416 -7.66 25.46 -9.86
CA ASP A 416 -8.49 25.59 -8.65
C ASP A 416 -8.32 24.37 -7.76
N LEU A 417 -7.30 24.39 -6.90
CA LEU A 417 -6.95 23.32 -5.99
C LEU A 417 -7.56 23.57 -4.60
N THR A 418 -8.16 22.51 -4.04
CA THR A 418 -8.65 22.47 -2.66
C THR A 418 -8.03 21.28 -1.93
N VAL A 419 -8.09 21.26 -0.61
CA VAL A 419 -7.68 20.09 0.17
C VAL A 419 -8.76 19.01 0.05
N ALA A 420 -8.37 17.77 -0.18
CA ALA A 420 -9.29 16.63 -0.18
C ALA A 420 -9.96 16.48 1.19
N THR A 421 -11.26 16.16 1.18
CA THR A 421 -12.03 15.93 2.41
C THR A 421 -11.78 14.51 2.96
N THR A 422 -12.18 14.25 4.19
CA THR A 422 -12.07 12.91 4.82
C THR A 422 -13.27 12.01 4.52
N GLN A 423 -14.20 12.43 3.67
CA GLN A 423 -15.32 11.62 3.21
C GLN A 423 -15.35 11.62 1.70
N TRP A 424 -15.25 10.42 1.10
CA TRP A 424 -15.25 10.23 -0.34
C TRP A 424 -16.47 9.43 -0.77
N ALA A 425 -17.20 9.97 -1.74
CA ALA A 425 -18.42 9.37 -2.28
C ALA A 425 -18.39 9.39 -3.82
N THR A 426 -17.26 9.02 -4.40
CA THR A 426 -17.03 9.11 -5.84
C THR A 426 -17.51 7.84 -6.54
N PRO A 427 -18.24 7.94 -7.69
CA PRO A 427 -18.72 6.77 -8.44
C PRO A 427 -17.60 5.83 -8.90
N SER A 428 -16.41 6.39 -9.20
CA SER A 428 -15.21 5.61 -9.61
C SER A 428 -14.71 4.65 -8.52
N HIS A 429 -15.07 4.86 -7.26
CA HIS A 429 -14.65 4.01 -6.15
C HIS A 429 -15.50 2.75 -5.95
N SER A 430 -16.51 2.52 -6.79
CA SER A 430 -17.35 1.33 -6.72
C SER A 430 -16.55 0.05 -6.98
N ALA A 431 -16.32 -0.76 -5.94
CA ALA A 431 -15.61 -2.03 -6.03
C ALA A 431 -16.31 -3.03 -6.96
N ARG A 432 -17.65 -3.00 -7.04
CA ARG A 432 -18.42 -3.85 -7.96
C ARG A 432 -18.12 -3.52 -9.42
N HIS A 433 -18.22 -2.25 -9.81
CA HIS A 433 -18.11 -1.85 -11.21
C HIS A 433 -16.65 -1.74 -11.68
N HIS A 434 -15.77 -1.27 -10.81
CA HIS A 434 -14.38 -0.96 -11.16
C HIS A 434 -13.34 -1.86 -10.46
N GLY A 435 -13.81 -2.83 -9.67
CA GLY A 435 -13.04 -3.95 -9.14
C GLY A 435 -13.43 -5.24 -9.86
N ALA A 436 -14.59 -5.84 -9.49
CA ALA A 436 -14.98 -7.17 -9.96
C ALA A 436 -15.25 -7.24 -11.47
N VAL A 437 -15.98 -6.26 -12.03
CA VAL A 437 -16.28 -6.24 -13.48
C VAL A 437 -15.01 -6.01 -14.30
N LEU A 438 -14.13 -5.11 -13.88
CA LEU A 438 -12.85 -4.85 -14.54
C LEU A 438 -11.93 -6.08 -14.46
N LEU A 439 -11.83 -6.72 -13.29
CA LEU A 439 -11.04 -7.94 -13.14
C LEU A 439 -11.54 -9.06 -14.06
N LYS A 440 -12.87 -9.23 -14.16
CA LYS A 440 -13.47 -10.21 -15.07
C LYS A 440 -13.14 -9.93 -16.54
N ALA A 441 -13.05 -8.67 -16.95
CA ALA A 441 -12.64 -8.31 -18.32
C ALA A 441 -11.18 -8.71 -18.60
N LEU A 442 -10.30 -8.62 -17.61
CA LEU A 442 -8.86 -8.94 -17.75
C LEU A 442 -8.59 -10.43 -17.74
N ILE A 443 -9.20 -11.19 -16.80
CA ILE A 443 -8.83 -12.60 -16.56
C ILE A 443 -9.96 -13.59 -16.82
N GLY A 444 -11.12 -13.14 -17.33
CA GLY A 444 -12.25 -13.98 -17.67
C GLY A 444 -13.02 -14.49 -16.45
N ASP A 445 -13.38 -15.77 -16.43
CA ASP A 445 -14.23 -16.36 -15.39
C ASP A 445 -13.50 -16.72 -14.09
N ARG A 446 -12.21 -16.39 -13.98
CA ARG A 446 -11.45 -16.55 -12.75
C ARG A 446 -12.02 -15.65 -11.67
N SER A 447 -12.43 -16.22 -10.54
CA SER A 447 -13.04 -15.47 -9.46
C SER A 447 -12.00 -15.05 -8.42
N PHE A 448 -12.14 -13.83 -7.92
CA PHE A 448 -11.46 -13.35 -6.73
C PHE A 448 -12.47 -12.58 -5.89
N PRO A 449 -12.64 -12.91 -4.60
CA PRO A 449 -13.61 -12.23 -3.76
C PRO A 449 -13.16 -10.78 -3.48
N PHE A 450 -14.07 -9.83 -3.68
CA PHE A 450 -13.93 -8.43 -3.26
C PHE A 450 -12.69 -7.68 -3.77
N PRO A 451 -12.37 -7.68 -5.09
CA PRO A 451 -11.26 -6.88 -5.59
C PRO A 451 -11.58 -5.39 -5.41
N LYS A 452 -10.58 -4.61 -5.00
CA LYS A 452 -10.72 -3.16 -4.85
C LYS A 452 -10.96 -2.49 -6.21
N SER A 453 -11.65 -1.33 -6.20
CA SER A 453 -11.73 -0.50 -7.39
C SER A 453 -10.33 -0.05 -7.82
N LEU A 454 -9.99 -0.26 -9.08
CA LEU A 454 -8.73 0.22 -9.67
C LEU A 454 -8.58 1.73 -9.47
N TYR A 455 -9.63 2.48 -9.72
CA TYR A 455 -9.58 3.94 -9.67
C TYR A 455 -9.55 4.49 -8.25
N ALA A 456 -10.11 3.78 -7.27
CA ALA A 456 -9.96 4.16 -5.86
C ALA A 456 -8.49 4.04 -5.40
N VAL A 457 -7.81 2.97 -5.81
CA VAL A 457 -6.38 2.77 -5.51
C VAL A 457 -5.53 3.78 -6.28
N GLU A 458 -5.83 4.02 -7.55
CA GLU A 458 -5.17 5.02 -8.39
C GLU A 458 -5.27 6.42 -7.78
N ASP A 459 -6.47 6.85 -7.36
CA ASP A 459 -6.69 8.17 -6.76
C ASP A 459 -5.95 8.35 -5.44
N VAL A 460 -5.99 7.36 -4.55
CA VAL A 460 -5.30 7.46 -3.26
C VAL A 460 -3.78 7.46 -3.43
N LEU A 461 -3.22 6.67 -4.35
CA LEU A 461 -1.80 6.70 -4.66
C LEU A 461 -1.40 8.04 -5.28
N ARG A 462 -2.19 8.56 -6.23
CA ARG A 462 -1.93 9.85 -6.89
C ARG A 462 -1.72 10.97 -5.87
N PHE A 463 -2.45 11.00 -4.76
CA PHE A 463 -2.30 12.03 -3.74
C PHE A 463 -0.89 12.10 -3.13
N PHE A 464 -0.14 11.01 -3.15
CA PHE A 464 1.15 10.92 -2.45
C PHE A 464 2.33 10.67 -3.38
N VAL A 465 2.09 10.25 -4.63
CA VAL A 465 3.17 9.94 -5.58
C VAL A 465 3.05 10.67 -6.92
N ALA A 466 2.10 11.61 -7.09
CA ALA A 466 1.96 12.35 -8.34
C ALA A 466 3.22 13.18 -8.67
N ASP A 467 3.83 13.78 -7.66
CA ASP A 467 5.07 14.56 -7.74
C ASP A 467 6.35 13.71 -7.58
N LYS A 468 6.20 12.38 -7.48
CA LYS A 468 7.29 11.40 -7.38
C LYS A 468 7.25 10.44 -8.57
N PRO A 469 7.73 10.84 -9.75
CA PRO A 469 7.62 10.03 -10.96
C PRO A 469 8.42 8.73 -10.94
N GLU A 470 9.35 8.56 -10.01
CA GLU A 470 10.16 7.36 -9.81
C GLU A 470 9.86 6.61 -8.50
N ALA A 471 8.72 6.91 -7.85
CA ALA A 471 8.36 6.34 -6.56
C ALA A 471 8.36 4.80 -6.55
N THR A 472 8.80 4.24 -5.43
CA THR A 472 8.66 2.83 -5.12
C THR A 472 7.40 2.60 -4.29
N ILE A 473 6.48 1.79 -4.79
CA ILE A 473 5.18 1.48 -4.17
C ILE A 473 5.19 0.02 -3.75
N LEU A 474 4.90 -0.27 -2.47
CA LEU A 474 4.85 -1.63 -1.93
C LEU A 474 3.42 -1.99 -1.55
N ASP A 475 3.00 -3.21 -1.91
CA ASP A 475 1.77 -3.84 -1.44
C ASP A 475 2.07 -5.27 -0.99
N PHE A 476 2.04 -5.53 0.32
CA PHE A 476 2.31 -6.85 0.88
C PHE A 476 1.04 -7.64 1.27
N PHE A 477 -0.12 -7.16 0.82
CA PHE A 477 -1.38 -7.88 0.76
C PHE A 477 -1.99 -7.73 -0.64
N ALA A 478 -1.18 -7.94 -1.68
CA ALA A 478 -1.51 -7.55 -3.05
C ALA A 478 -2.74 -8.24 -3.64
N GLY A 479 -3.11 -9.43 -3.14
CA GLY A 479 -4.30 -10.15 -3.57
C GLY A 479 -4.42 -10.22 -5.09
N SER A 480 -5.39 -9.51 -5.67
CA SER A 480 -5.56 -9.50 -7.13
C SER A 480 -4.58 -8.59 -7.91
N GLY A 481 -3.65 -7.88 -7.27
CA GLY A 481 -2.67 -7.02 -7.94
C GLY A 481 -3.23 -5.66 -8.38
N THR A 482 -4.19 -5.10 -7.65
CA THR A 482 -4.80 -3.80 -8.00
C THR A 482 -3.81 -2.65 -7.89
N THR A 483 -2.95 -2.67 -6.88
CA THR A 483 -1.94 -1.62 -6.62
C THR A 483 -0.92 -1.51 -7.75
N ALA A 484 -0.39 -2.64 -8.22
CA ALA A 484 0.51 -2.66 -9.38
C ALA A 484 -0.16 -2.09 -10.62
N HIS A 485 -1.38 -2.50 -10.91
CA HIS A 485 -2.15 -1.99 -12.04
C HIS A 485 -2.40 -0.48 -11.94
N ALA A 486 -2.71 0.04 -10.74
CA ALA A 486 -2.88 1.47 -10.51
C ALA A 486 -1.57 2.25 -10.72
N ALA A 487 -0.42 1.74 -10.26
CA ALA A 487 0.89 2.34 -10.48
C ALA A 487 1.24 2.45 -11.97
N MET A 488 0.98 1.39 -12.74
CA MET A 488 1.18 1.37 -14.20
C MET A 488 0.32 2.43 -14.91
N ARG A 489 -0.94 2.59 -14.48
CA ARG A 489 -1.80 3.63 -15.04
C ARG A 489 -1.33 5.04 -14.70
N LEU A 490 -0.82 5.28 -13.50
CA LEU A 490 -0.21 6.56 -13.13
C LEU A 490 0.99 6.87 -14.02
N ASN A 491 1.86 5.89 -14.28
CA ASN A 491 2.99 6.05 -15.19
C ASN A 491 2.56 6.44 -16.60
N ARG A 492 1.50 5.81 -17.13
CA ARG A 492 0.96 6.17 -18.45
C ARG A 492 0.43 7.61 -18.47
N GLN A 493 -0.22 8.06 -17.41
CA GLN A 493 -0.87 9.38 -17.36
C GLN A 493 0.12 10.54 -17.34
N ASP A 494 1.26 10.39 -16.68
CA ASP A 494 2.23 11.48 -16.49
C ASP A 494 3.64 11.17 -17.05
N GLY A 495 3.81 10.01 -17.70
CA GLY A 495 5.12 9.59 -18.21
C GLY A 495 6.08 9.12 -17.11
N GLY A 496 5.58 8.85 -15.91
CA GLY A 496 6.37 8.39 -14.79
C GLY A 496 7.01 7.01 -15.00
N ARG A 497 7.92 6.69 -14.09
CA ARG A 497 8.68 5.43 -14.04
C ARG A 497 8.58 4.79 -12.65
N ARG A 498 7.41 4.98 -11.99
CA ARG A 498 7.11 4.35 -10.70
C ARG A 498 7.17 2.85 -10.82
N ARG A 499 7.68 2.19 -9.81
CA ARG A 499 7.69 0.73 -9.73
C ARG A 499 6.84 0.25 -8.56
N SER A 500 6.13 -0.85 -8.76
CA SER A 500 5.40 -1.53 -7.70
C SER A 500 6.10 -2.83 -7.31
N ILE A 501 6.10 -3.11 -6.01
CA ILE A 501 6.49 -4.40 -5.43
C ILE A 501 5.22 -4.97 -4.81
N SER A 502 4.74 -6.08 -5.35
CA SER A 502 3.53 -6.76 -4.90
C SER A 502 3.88 -8.10 -4.29
N VAL A 503 3.49 -8.30 -3.03
CA VAL A 503 3.68 -9.59 -2.35
C VAL A 503 2.32 -10.23 -2.14
N THR A 504 2.18 -11.46 -2.57
CA THR A 504 1.00 -12.29 -2.35
C THR A 504 1.43 -13.75 -2.21
N ASN A 505 0.79 -14.49 -1.31
CA ASN A 505 1.00 -15.92 -1.26
C ASN A 505 0.16 -16.62 -2.35
N ASN A 506 0.47 -17.88 -2.62
CA ASN A 506 -0.27 -18.69 -3.57
C ASN A 506 -1.37 -19.50 -2.85
N GLU A 507 -2.15 -18.84 -1.98
CA GLU A 507 -3.22 -19.49 -1.25
C GLU A 507 -4.37 -19.91 -2.18
N VAL A 508 -4.79 -21.15 -2.07
CA VAL A 508 -5.95 -21.71 -2.75
C VAL A 508 -7.19 -21.50 -1.88
N SER A 509 -8.35 -21.20 -2.46
CA SER A 509 -9.57 -20.99 -1.70
C SER A 509 -10.03 -22.26 -0.96
N ALA A 510 -10.75 -22.10 0.16
CA ALA A 510 -11.16 -23.24 1.01
C ALA A 510 -12.00 -24.29 0.25
N ASP A 511 -12.82 -23.87 -0.71
CA ASP A 511 -13.65 -24.78 -1.51
C ASP A 511 -12.82 -25.54 -2.55
N GLU A 512 -11.90 -24.85 -3.22
CA GLU A 512 -10.97 -25.47 -4.17
C GLU A 512 -10.01 -26.43 -3.45
N GLN A 513 -9.49 -26.08 -2.27
CA GLN A 513 -8.69 -26.98 -1.44
C GLN A 513 -9.41 -28.28 -1.14
N ARG A 514 -10.73 -28.23 -0.87
CA ARG A 514 -11.52 -29.45 -0.65
C ARG A 514 -11.55 -30.31 -1.90
N THR A 515 -11.87 -29.71 -3.05
CA THR A 515 -11.92 -30.40 -4.34
C THR A 515 -10.57 -31.02 -4.72
N LEU A 516 -9.49 -30.28 -4.53
CA LEU A 516 -8.13 -30.75 -4.79
C LEU A 516 -7.74 -31.93 -3.87
N ARG A 517 -8.05 -31.83 -2.58
CA ARG A 517 -7.80 -32.95 -1.63
C ARG A 517 -8.59 -34.20 -2.01
N ASP A 518 -9.87 -34.05 -2.36
CA ASP A 518 -10.69 -35.17 -2.81
C ASP A 518 -10.12 -35.83 -4.09
N GLY A 519 -9.41 -35.05 -4.92
CA GLY A 519 -8.62 -35.52 -6.06
C GLY A 519 -7.25 -36.10 -5.71
N GLY A 520 -6.85 -36.09 -4.43
CA GLY A 520 -5.56 -36.60 -3.96
C GLY A 520 -4.40 -35.62 -4.08
N TYR A 521 -4.67 -34.35 -4.39
CA TYR A 521 -3.65 -33.29 -4.47
C TYR A 521 -3.39 -32.65 -3.09
N ARG A 522 -2.20 -32.07 -2.92
CA ARG A 522 -1.79 -31.32 -1.73
C ARG A 522 -0.91 -30.11 -2.11
N PRO A 523 -0.67 -29.16 -1.20
CA PRO A 523 0.25 -28.05 -1.45
C PRO A 523 1.59 -28.54 -2.01
N ASP A 524 2.18 -27.78 -2.92
CA ASP A 524 3.37 -28.09 -3.73
C ASP A 524 3.13 -29.00 -4.96
N ASP A 525 1.97 -29.64 -5.09
CA ASP A 525 1.64 -30.31 -6.34
C ASP A 525 1.31 -29.24 -7.41
N PRO A 526 1.72 -29.42 -8.70
CA PRO A 526 1.48 -28.42 -9.76
C PRO A 526 0.02 -28.05 -9.94
N ASP A 527 -0.90 -29.03 -9.86
CA ASP A 527 -2.35 -28.81 -9.98
C ASP A 527 -2.91 -27.98 -8.79
N TRP A 528 -2.32 -28.12 -7.61
CA TRP A 528 -2.67 -27.30 -6.46
C TRP A 528 -2.17 -25.86 -6.65
N GLU A 529 -0.89 -25.68 -6.95
CA GLU A 529 -0.26 -24.37 -7.11
C GLU A 529 -0.88 -23.56 -8.28
N ALA A 530 -1.34 -24.24 -9.33
CA ALA A 530 -1.98 -23.58 -10.46
C ALA A 530 -3.30 -22.85 -10.11
N LEU A 531 -3.95 -23.20 -8.99
CA LEU A 531 -5.19 -22.55 -8.52
C LEU A 531 -4.95 -21.50 -7.42
N GLY A 532 -3.73 -21.29 -6.99
CA GLY A 532 -3.42 -20.31 -5.98
C GLY A 532 -3.57 -18.86 -6.46
N ILE A 533 -3.83 -17.94 -5.55
CA ILE A 533 -4.09 -16.51 -5.85
C ILE A 533 -3.00 -15.89 -6.72
N CYS A 534 -1.73 -16.15 -6.41
CA CYS A 534 -0.61 -15.59 -7.18
C CYS A 534 -0.64 -16.06 -8.64
N GLU A 535 -0.72 -17.37 -8.87
CA GLU A 535 -0.63 -17.96 -10.21
C GLU A 535 -1.94 -17.81 -11.00
N TYR A 536 -3.09 -17.91 -10.31
CA TYR A 536 -4.41 -17.95 -10.94
C TYR A 536 -5.03 -16.56 -11.18
N VAL A 537 -4.67 -15.56 -10.37
CA VAL A 537 -5.29 -14.22 -10.40
C VAL A 537 -4.26 -13.11 -10.62
N THR A 538 -3.25 -13.01 -9.75
CA THR A 538 -2.34 -11.83 -9.70
C THR A 538 -1.49 -11.74 -10.96
N LYS A 539 -0.74 -12.79 -11.29
CA LYS A 539 0.09 -12.84 -12.50
C LYS A 539 -0.72 -12.64 -13.77
N PRO A 540 -1.86 -13.37 -13.99
CA PRO A 540 -2.69 -13.18 -15.17
C PRO A 540 -3.26 -11.77 -15.30
N ARG A 541 -3.69 -11.13 -14.19
CA ARG A 541 -4.20 -9.75 -14.22
C ARG A 541 -3.13 -8.76 -14.66
N ILE A 542 -1.96 -8.84 -14.05
CA ILE A 542 -0.84 -7.90 -14.36
C ILE A 542 -0.38 -8.13 -15.80
N THR A 543 -0.23 -9.38 -16.22
CA THR A 543 0.10 -9.72 -17.61
C THR A 543 -0.94 -9.16 -18.59
N ALA A 544 -2.24 -9.33 -18.29
CA ALA A 544 -3.31 -8.83 -19.15
C ALA A 544 -3.33 -7.29 -19.20
N ALA A 545 -3.06 -6.61 -18.08
CA ALA A 545 -2.97 -5.15 -18.04
C ALA A 545 -1.83 -4.62 -18.92
N ILE A 546 -0.67 -5.29 -18.92
CA ILE A 546 0.49 -4.91 -19.75
C ILE A 546 0.26 -5.28 -21.21
N THR A 547 -0.20 -6.50 -21.51
CA THR A 547 -0.27 -7.02 -22.88
C THR A 547 -1.54 -6.64 -23.62
N GLY A 548 -2.61 -6.21 -22.93
CA GLY A 548 -3.93 -6.02 -23.50
C GLY A 548 -4.64 -7.34 -23.91
N ARG A 549 -4.13 -8.49 -23.42
CA ARG A 549 -4.64 -9.81 -23.76
C ARG A 549 -5.02 -10.61 -22.52
N THR A 550 -6.15 -11.30 -22.61
CA THR A 550 -6.59 -12.24 -21.58
C THR A 550 -5.65 -13.44 -21.50
N PRO A 551 -5.69 -14.26 -20.44
CA PRO A 551 -4.92 -15.50 -20.34
C PRO A 551 -5.20 -16.51 -21.46
N LYS A 552 -6.32 -16.39 -22.18
CA LYS A 552 -6.67 -17.20 -23.34
C LYS A 552 -6.08 -16.66 -24.65
N GLY A 553 -5.43 -15.49 -24.63
CA GLY A 553 -4.84 -14.81 -25.79
C GLY A 553 -5.78 -13.84 -26.52
N ASP A 554 -7.06 -13.78 -26.12
CA ASP A 554 -8.03 -12.86 -26.71
C ASP A 554 -7.73 -11.41 -26.28
N LEU A 555 -8.12 -10.42 -27.09
CA LEU A 555 -8.01 -9.02 -26.70
C LEU A 555 -8.94 -8.73 -25.51
N VAL A 556 -8.41 -7.96 -24.55
CA VAL A 556 -9.22 -7.49 -23.40
C VAL A 556 -10.30 -6.55 -23.92
N THR A 557 -11.54 -6.77 -23.51
CA THR A 557 -12.68 -5.96 -23.96
C THR A 557 -12.97 -4.81 -22.99
N GLY A 558 -13.37 -3.65 -23.54
CA GLY A 558 -13.76 -2.46 -22.80
C GLY A 558 -12.64 -1.42 -22.72
N ASP A 559 -12.99 -0.30 -22.10
CA ASP A 559 -12.14 0.86 -22.00
C ASP A 559 -11.79 1.16 -20.54
N TYR A 560 -10.57 1.64 -20.31
CA TYR A 560 -10.26 2.35 -19.08
C TYR A 560 -11.05 3.66 -19.04
N LYS A 561 -11.40 4.10 -17.86
CA LYS A 561 -12.31 5.25 -17.66
C LYS A 561 -11.64 6.33 -16.82
N PHE A 562 -12.31 7.47 -16.79
CA PHE A 562 -11.97 8.62 -15.95
C PHE A 562 -10.72 9.37 -16.42
N THR A 563 -9.67 9.42 -15.62
CA THR A 563 -8.53 10.33 -15.84
C THR A 563 -7.78 10.07 -17.15
N ASP A 564 -7.74 8.83 -17.62
CA ASP A 564 -7.06 8.44 -18.86
C ASP A 564 -7.90 7.34 -19.53
N GLU A 565 -8.68 7.75 -20.52
CA GLU A 565 -9.59 6.85 -21.24
C GLU A 565 -8.93 6.29 -22.50
N PHE A 566 -8.79 4.98 -22.57
CA PHE A 566 -8.27 4.27 -23.73
C PHE A 566 -8.71 2.80 -23.70
N GLN A 567 -8.58 2.10 -24.83
CA GLN A 567 -8.96 0.69 -24.92
C GLN A 567 -8.06 -0.19 -24.07
N MET A 568 -8.64 -1.07 -23.26
CA MET A 568 -7.87 -2.01 -22.44
C MET A 568 -7.03 -2.97 -23.30
N ALA A 569 -7.45 -3.20 -24.54
CA ALA A 569 -6.73 -4.00 -25.54
C ALA A 569 -5.38 -3.39 -25.96
N ASP A 570 -5.17 -2.08 -25.80
CA ASP A 570 -3.89 -1.44 -26.14
C ASP A 570 -2.79 -1.85 -25.15
N GLY A 571 -3.18 -2.22 -23.93
CA GLY A 571 -2.26 -2.56 -22.85
C GLY A 571 -1.46 -1.37 -22.34
N LEU A 572 -0.58 -1.63 -21.37
CA LEU A 572 0.29 -0.65 -20.73
C LEU A 572 1.75 -0.93 -21.12
N GLU A 573 2.51 0.13 -21.40
CA GLU A 573 3.95 0.03 -21.75
C GLU A 573 4.78 -0.04 -20.47
N GLU A 574 4.79 -1.24 -19.85
CA GLU A 574 5.46 -1.50 -18.57
C GLU A 574 6.20 -2.84 -18.61
N ASN A 575 7.13 -3.02 -17.67
CA ASN A 575 7.87 -4.26 -17.46
C ASN A 575 7.47 -4.86 -16.11
N VAL A 576 7.37 -6.20 -16.02
CA VAL A 576 7.16 -6.92 -14.77
C VAL A 576 7.97 -8.20 -14.73
N GLU A 577 8.51 -8.53 -13.57
CA GLU A 577 9.10 -9.84 -13.30
C GLU A 577 8.42 -10.49 -12.10
N PHE A 578 8.15 -11.77 -12.25
CA PHE A 578 7.48 -12.61 -11.25
C PHE A 578 8.50 -13.51 -10.56
N PHE A 579 8.45 -13.54 -9.24
CA PHE A 579 9.36 -14.34 -8.42
C PHE A 579 8.61 -15.23 -7.45
N THR A 580 9.26 -16.34 -7.08
CA THR A 580 8.91 -17.12 -5.88
C THR A 580 10.05 -17.01 -4.88
N LEU A 581 9.70 -16.73 -3.62
CA LEU A 581 10.67 -16.68 -2.51
C LEU A 581 11.16 -18.09 -2.18
N THR A 582 12.47 -18.22 -2.03
CA THR A 582 13.11 -19.47 -1.60
C THR A 582 13.87 -19.29 -0.28
N TYR A 583 14.26 -20.39 0.33
CA TYR A 583 14.90 -20.40 1.64
C TYR A 583 16.24 -21.15 1.56
N GLU A 584 17.32 -20.38 1.54
CA GLU A 584 18.65 -20.91 1.31
C GLU A 584 19.24 -21.55 2.59
N ALA A 585 20.20 -22.46 2.43
CA ALA A 585 20.92 -23.00 3.55
C ALA A 585 21.99 -22.01 4.03
N PRO A 586 22.13 -21.74 5.35
CA PRO A 586 23.16 -20.83 5.87
C PRO A 586 24.56 -21.14 5.37
N LEU A 587 24.94 -22.44 5.32
CA LEU A 587 26.23 -22.88 4.82
C LEU A 587 26.43 -22.64 3.31
N GLN A 588 25.37 -22.71 2.50
CA GLN A 588 25.47 -22.41 1.07
C GLN A 588 25.69 -20.92 0.85
N VAL A 589 25.02 -20.07 1.62
CA VAL A 589 25.21 -18.63 1.61
C VAL A 589 26.62 -18.28 2.07
N ALA A 590 27.04 -18.77 3.23
CA ALA A 590 28.37 -18.52 3.78
C ALA A 590 29.52 -19.04 2.91
N SER A 591 29.27 -20.10 2.11
CA SER A 591 30.25 -20.63 1.15
C SER A 591 30.12 -20.07 -0.26
N HIS A 592 29.37 -18.97 -0.44
CA HIS A 592 29.15 -18.24 -1.69
C HIS A 592 28.49 -19.08 -2.82
N ARG A 593 27.79 -20.17 -2.47
CA ARG A 593 27.15 -21.10 -3.43
C ARG A 593 25.68 -20.80 -3.71
N ALA A 594 25.14 -19.73 -3.14
CA ALA A 594 23.75 -19.34 -3.30
C ALA A 594 23.58 -18.13 -4.23
N PHE A 595 24.59 -17.77 -5.03
CA PHE A 595 24.59 -16.54 -5.85
C PHE A 595 23.36 -16.46 -6.76
N GLU A 596 23.07 -17.49 -7.55
CA GLU A 596 21.90 -17.53 -8.45
C GLU A 596 20.57 -17.18 -7.76
N ARG A 597 20.41 -17.57 -6.49
CA ARG A 597 19.21 -17.29 -5.68
C ARG A 597 19.21 -15.90 -5.05
N ILE A 598 20.39 -15.34 -4.81
CA ILE A 598 20.57 -14.01 -4.21
C ILE A 598 20.62 -12.94 -5.32
N ALA A 599 21.06 -13.26 -6.51
CA ALA A 599 21.21 -12.35 -7.63
C ALA A 599 19.97 -11.47 -7.91
N PRO A 600 18.74 -12.00 -7.89
CA PRO A 600 17.56 -11.15 -8.06
C PRO A 600 17.40 -10.10 -6.95
N LEU A 601 17.83 -10.39 -5.71
CA LEU A 601 17.80 -9.40 -4.62
C LEU A 601 18.81 -8.27 -4.85
N LEU A 602 19.97 -8.57 -5.45
CA LEU A 602 20.96 -7.53 -5.83
C LEU A 602 20.40 -6.60 -6.89
N TRP A 603 19.78 -7.17 -7.93
CA TRP A 603 19.12 -6.43 -8.98
C TRP A 603 17.96 -5.57 -8.47
N LEU A 604 17.12 -6.11 -7.56
CA LEU A 604 16.07 -5.34 -6.89
C LEU A 604 16.65 -4.17 -6.08
N ARG A 605 17.77 -4.38 -5.36
CA ARG A 605 18.45 -3.33 -4.59
C ARG A 605 19.00 -2.23 -5.48
N ALA A 606 19.43 -2.59 -6.70
CA ALA A 606 19.93 -1.67 -7.72
C ALA A 606 18.82 -0.98 -8.52
N GLY A 607 17.55 -1.20 -8.19
CA GLY A 607 16.44 -0.48 -8.78
C GLY A 607 15.63 -1.26 -9.82
N ALA A 608 15.91 -2.55 -10.04
CA ALA A 608 15.21 -3.41 -10.98
C ALA A 608 15.18 -2.83 -12.41
N ARG A 609 16.32 -2.36 -12.90
CA ARG A 609 16.49 -1.77 -14.24
C ARG A 609 17.58 -2.50 -15.01
N GLY A 610 17.40 -2.59 -16.32
CA GLY A 610 18.37 -3.21 -17.21
C GLY A 610 18.54 -4.71 -16.95
N GLY A 611 19.65 -5.26 -17.42
CA GLY A 611 20.00 -6.66 -17.30
C GLY A 611 20.24 -7.10 -15.86
N ARG A 612 19.88 -8.35 -15.54
CA ARG A 612 20.23 -8.98 -14.26
C ARG A 612 21.48 -9.84 -14.43
N ILE A 613 22.41 -9.71 -13.49
CA ILE A 613 23.60 -10.55 -13.41
C ILE A 613 23.21 -11.84 -12.67
N ASP A 614 23.01 -12.93 -13.40
CA ASP A 614 22.60 -14.23 -12.83
C ASP A 614 23.76 -15.16 -12.59
N ASP A 615 24.92 -14.91 -13.21
CA ASP A 615 26.14 -15.70 -13.08
C ASP A 615 27.38 -14.80 -12.97
N VAL A 616 28.34 -15.23 -12.18
CA VAL A 616 29.64 -14.59 -11.97
C VAL A 616 30.77 -15.61 -12.03
N SER A 617 30.61 -16.66 -12.82
CA SER A 617 31.61 -17.73 -12.98
C SER A 617 32.95 -17.23 -13.55
N ASP A 618 32.91 -16.12 -14.31
CA ASP A 618 34.10 -15.45 -14.84
C ASP A 618 34.79 -14.50 -13.84
N GLY A 619 34.32 -14.51 -12.58
CA GLY A 619 34.90 -13.75 -11.47
C GLY A 619 34.28 -12.37 -11.26
N TRP A 620 33.69 -11.74 -12.26
CA TRP A 620 32.96 -10.48 -12.13
C TRP A 620 32.02 -10.23 -13.34
N ASP A 621 31.05 -9.36 -13.14
CA ASP A 621 30.20 -8.85 -14.23
C ASP A 621 29.64 -7.46 -13.88
N VAL A 622 29.21 -6.69 -14.91
CA VAL A 622 28.69 -5.32 -14.80
C VAL A 622 27.45 -5.16 -15.67
N ALA A 623 26.33 -4.78 -15.02
CA ALA A 623 25.08 -4.39 -15.67
C ALA A 623 24.93 -2.86 -15.65
N GLU A 624 23.80 -2.35 -16.18
CA GLU A 624 23.55 -0.91 -16.35
C GLU A 624 23.51 -0.13 -15.03
N THR A 625 23.08 -0.75 -13.94
CA THR A 625 22.86 -0.08 -12.63
C THR A 625 23.73 -0.61 -11.51
N TYR A 626 24.36 -1.77 -11.67
CA TYR A 626 25.22 -2.37 -10.66
C TYR A 626 26.27 -3.30 -11.27
N GLY A 627 27.31 -3.57 -10.47
CA GLY A 627 28.30 -4.58 -10.79
C GLY A 627 28.52 -5.55 -9.63
N VAL A 628 29.05 -6.74 -9.93
CA VAL A 628 29.39 -7.75 -8.96
C VAL A 628 30.83 -8.22 -9.19
N LEU A 629 31.66 -8.13 -8.16
CA LEU A 629 33.01 -8.67 -8.14
C LEU A 629 33.04 -9.88 -7.22
N ALA A 630 33.11 -11.06 -7.80
CA ALA A 630 33.12 -12.34 -7.06
C ALA A 630 34.54 -12.86 -6.81
N ASP A 631 35.49 -12.55 -7.72
CA ASP A 631 36.91 -12.91 -7.59
C ASP A 631 37.76 -11.63 -7.65
N LEU A 632 38.52 -11.38 -6.59
CA LEU A 632 39.37 -10.19 -6.44
C LEU A 632 40.52 -10.12 -7.45
N ASP A 633 40.92 -11.24 -8.07
CA ASP A 633 41.91 -11.22 -9.16
C ASP A 633 41.39 -10.43 -10.39
N GLY A 634 40.06 -10.32 -10.52
CA GLY A 634 39.38 -9.49 -11.53
C GLY A 634 39.15 -8.04 -11.14
N ALA A 635 39.67 -7.53 -10.02
CA ALA A 635 39.36 -6.19 -9.50
C ALA A 635 39.72 -5.06 -10.47
N GLY A 636 40.89 -5.11 -11.15
CA GLY A 636 41.32 -4.08 -12.09
C GLY A 636 40.37 -3.93 -13.28
N PRO A 637 40.10 -4.97 -14.06
CA PRO A 637 39.13 -4.93 -15.16
C PRO A 637 37.71 -4.59 -14.71
N PHE A 638 37.27 -5.03 -13.50
CA PHE A 638 35.98 -4.67 -12.92
C PHE A 638 35.86 -3.16 -12.68
N VAL A 639 36.86 -2.54 -12.05
CA VAL A 639 36.86 -1.10 -11.76
C VAL A 639 36.85 -0.30 -13.07
N GLU A 640 37.59 -0.72 -14.09
CA GLU A 640 37.56 -0.08 -15.42
C GLU A 640 36.17 -0.17 -16.06
N ALA A 641 35.51 -1.33 -15.97
CA ALA A 641 34.16 -1.54 -16.49
C ALA A 641 33.13 -0.69 -15.75
N VAL A 642 33.22 -0.61 -14.41
CA VAL A 642 32.38 0.24 -13.55
C VAL A 642 32.55 1.71 -13.91
N ALA A 643 33.78 2.19 -14.10
CA ALA A 643 34.07 3.57 -14.51
C ALA A 643 33.53 3.89 -15.92
N GLY A 644 33.45 2.88 -16.80
CA GLY A 644 32.87 2.98 -18.14
C GLY A 644 31.33 2.97 -18.17
N ALA A 645 30.64 2.69 -17.03
CA ALA A 645 29.18 2.58 -16.93
C ALA A 645 28.59 3.74 -16.11
N PRO A 646 28.27 4.90 -16.70
CA PRO A 646 27.89 6.12 -15.96
C PRO A 646 26.54 6.02 -15.21
N GLY A 647 25.72 5.02 -15.51
CA GLY A 647 24.44 4.74 -14.82
C GLY A 647 24.58 3.82 -13.60
N LEU A 648 25.76 3.26 -13.37
CA LEU A 648 26.01 2.31 -12.31
C LEU A 648 26.09 3.01 -10.96
N GLN A 649 25.33 2.51 -9.98
CA GLN A 649 25.22 3.11 -8.66
C GLN A 649 25.71 2.20 -7.54
N LEU A 650 25.80 0.88 -7.76
CA LEU A 650 26.13 -0.10 -6.74
C LEU A 650 27.23 -1.06 -7.23
N ALA A 651 28.21 -1.33 -6.38
CA ALA A 651 29.22 -2.36 -6.61
C ALA A 651 29.20 -3.38 -5.46
N PHE A 652 28.79 -4.61 -5.75
CA PHE A 652 28.80 -5.70 -4.80
C PHE A 652 30.16 -6.43 -4.86
N ILE A 653 30.84 -6.51 -3.73
CA ILE A 653 32.18 -7.08 -3.64
C ILE A 653 32.17 -8.27 -2.69
N VAL A 654 32.59 -9.40 -3.14
CA VAL A 654 32.71 -10.65 -2.37
C VAL A 654 34.11 -10.76 -1.77
N THR A 655 34.22 -10.53 -0.47
CA THR A 655 35.45 -10.75 0.30
C THR A 655 35.15 -10.75 1.79
N ASP A 656 35.86 -11.56 2.56
CA ASP A 656 35.81 -11.57 4.02
C ASP A 656 36.92 -10.71 4.66
N GLU A 657 37.81 -10.13 3.83
CA GLU A 657 38.95 -9.35 4.32
C GLU A 657 38.71 -7.83 4.17
N ASP A 658 38.73 -7.08 5.27
CA ASP A 658 38.53 -5.64 5.29
C ASP A 658 39.52 -4.88 4.41
N ARG A 659 40.82 -5.29 4.44
CA ARG A 659 41.87 -4.62 3.66
C ARG A 659 41.65 -4.74 2.16
N LEU A 660 41.21 -5.91 1.70
CA LEU A 660 40.95 -6.16 0.28
C LEU A 660 39.72 -5.41 -0.19
N PHE A 661 38.65 -5.40 0.64
CA PHE A 661 37.47 -4.59 0.40
C PHE A 661 37.83 -3.11 0.23
N GLU A 662 38.54 -2.54 1.22
CA GLU A 662 38.96 -1.13 1.18
C GLU A 662 39.89 -0.82 -0.04
N ALA A 663 40.71 -1.76 -0.46
CA ALA A 663 41.57 -1.58 -1.63
C ALA A 663 40.76 -1.38 -2.91
N VAL A 664 39.75 -2.23 -3.14
CA VAL A 664 38.84 -2.10 -4.29
C VAL A 664 38.02 -0.82 -4.20
N VAL A 665 37.47 -0.50 -3.01
CA VAL A 665 36.65 0.72 -2.79
C VAL A 665 37.38 2.00 -3.13
N ARG A 666 38.70 2.08 -2.87
CA ARG A 666 39.51 3.28 -3.20
C ARG A 666 39.68 3.54 -4.70
N GLU A 667 39.48 2.50 -5.52
CA GLU A 667 39.61 2.60 -6.96
C GLU A 667 38.27 2.82 -7.67
N LEU A 668 37.14 2.60 -6.95
CA LEU A 668 35.79 2.85 -7.49
C LEU A 668 35.50 4.33 -7.62
N PRO A 669 34.66 4.74 -8.61
CA PRO A 669 34.18 6.12 -8.71
C PRO A 669 33.38 6.54 -7.45
N ASP A 670 33.55 7.81 -7.00
CA ASP A 670 32.93 8.35 -5.77
C ASP A 670 31.41 8.24 -5.71
N HIS A 671 30.72 8.14 -6.85
CA HIS A 671 29.27 8.03 -6.91
C HIS A 671 28.74 6.60 -6.78
N VAL A 672 29.62 5.62 -6.75
CA VAL A 672 29.27 4.19 -6.67
C VAL A 672 29.31 3.75 -5.21
N GLU A 673 28.15 3.28 -4.68
CA GLU A 673 28.07 2.71 -3.33
C GLU A 673 28.68 1.31 -3.31
N PRO A 674 29.78 1.08 -2.56
CA PRO A 674 30.32 -0.26 -2.40
C PRO A 674 29.55 -1.06 -1.36
N VAL A 675 29.22 -2.30 -1.66
CA VAL A 675 28.50 -3.22 -0.76
C VAL A 675 29.28 -4.52 -0.63
N ARG A 676 29.66 -4.88 0.61
CA ARG A 676 30.25 -6.19 0.89
C ARG A 676 29.14 -7.24 0.88
N LEU A 677 29.08 -8.06 -0.16
CA LEU A 677 27.88 -8.80 -0.52
C LEU A 677 27.39 -9.73 0.62
N TYR A 678 28.14 -10.78 0.94
CA TYR A 678 27.62 -11.80 1.87
C TYR A 678 27.58 -11.32 3.31
N GLU A 679 28.50 -10.48 3.76
CA GLU A 679 28.44 -9.88 5.09
C GLU A 679 27.18 -9.03 5.27
N SER A 680 26.88 -8.14 4.32
CA SER A 680 25.69 -7.28 4.42
C SER A 680 24.39 -8.08 4.36
N TYR A 681 24.37 -9.15 3.55
CA TYR A 681 23.23 -10.05 3.45
C TYR A 681 23.03 -10.82 4.78
N LEU A 682 24.04 -11.55 5.26
CA LEU A 682 23.95 -12.33 6.50
C LEU A 682 23.60 -11.44 7.71
N ARG A 683 24.26 -10.28 7.83
CA ARG A 683 24.01 -9.33 8.91
C ARG A 683 22.56 -8.82 8.93
N THR A 684 21.95 -8.60 7.77
CA THR A 684 20.55 -8.18 7.69
C THR A 684 19.63 -9.22 8.30
N PHE A 685 19.86 -10.51 8.03
CA PHE A 685 18.96 -11.58 8.47
C PHE A 685 19.28 -12.14 9.87
N GLU A 686 20.49 -12.02 10.35
CA GLU A 686 20.85 -12.33 11.73
C GLU A 686 20.34 -11.29 12.73
N LEU A 687 20.40 -9.99 12.38
CA LEU A 687 19.92 -8.91 13.23
C LEU A 687 18.39 -8.83 13.31
N SER A 688 17.68 -9.17 12.24
CA SER A 688 16.22 -9.14 12.22
C SER A 688 15.56 -10.11 13.20
N THR A 689 16.27 -11.18 13.58
CA THR A 689 15.80 -12.17 14.57
C THR A 689 16.13 -11.80 16.02
N GLY A 690 17.15 -10.94 16.25
CA GLY A 690 17.56 -10.51 17.58
C GLY A 690 16.80 -9.30 18.16
N GLY A 691 16.07 -8.55 17.32
CA GLY A 691 15.40 -7.31 17.70
C GLY A 691 14.04 -7.46 18.39
N SER A 692 13.48 -8.66 18.49
CA SER A 692 12.14 -8.93 19.05
C SER A 692 12.10 -9.08 20.59
N THR A 693 13.17 -8.76 21.31
CA THR A 693 13.24 -8.85 22.78
C THR A 693 13.50 -7.49 23.41
N ARG A 694 12.67 -6.48 23.15
CA ARG A 694 12.55 -5.30 24.03
C ARG A 694 11.09 -4.90 24.17
#